data_617f93477194973d2a5b8e412ef11b4e
#
_entry.id   617f93477194973d2a5b8e412ef11b4e
#
_cell.length_a   1.000
_cell.length_b   1.000
_cell.length_c   1.000
_cell.angle_alpha   90.00
_cell.angle_beta   90.00
_cell.angle_gamma   90.00
#
_symmetry.space_group_name_H-M   'P 1'
#
loop_
_entity.id
_entity.type
_entity.pdbx_description
1 polymer ?
#
loop_
_entity_poly.entity_id
_entity_poly.type
_entity_poly.pdbx_seq_one_letter_code
_entity_poly.pdbx_strand_id
1 'polypeptide(L)'
;LQTGGFHFHPADTNFTNMMRKSLQFFLLAALTLYLCIGLHAKAQKMGTTAMNDTADVVSYAINLTVVNLLSQQIQGMTEVSFTTPLSSISHLPLTLKQLQVDSVKSENDELLNFSHIADNLRIQLNQPLSAGDTNMVRIYYQGVPFHESWGGFHFSGSYAFNLGVGFESIPHNLGKAWFPCNDNFTDRAFYEYRIRVENDKLAVCGGLLRSVSTMCDGTKEFYWKSDRSLPTYLASVAVGPYVMLTDTFPGTEQNVPITWFVRPQDTSRVNGSFQNLKEIAHIYETCFGPYPFQRIGFTGTALGAMEHAENIAYPNGSINGGLSDEWLYAHELSHMWFGNKVTCASDADMWLNEGWARWCETLYREHLYGESTARDNMRSLAREVLRYAHISEGGYLPLSPMPSNLTYGTHVYDKGGMVTHALRGYLGDSLFFNGVRAYLDEYAYQPASSYDLRDFLSQYTGTDLTGFFDFHVFGPGYNHVSVDSFHVTPAGGHFDVEVFVRQKLKGAELPADNCRSELAFMSNDRIVETRTITFSGWQGSSVFQLPFEPALVMADLYERNGDATTDNYQTIRATGLFDFPDTYFKMDVINPGDSAFVRVTHHWVAPDGLLEPRPGLTLSDYRYWSVEGIFPEGFQATGRFTYNRGNALDNNLITSSADSLVILFRPGAGQEWQSVPFNRQGPWQLGIIYVPNLLPGEYTLAVWDELFVNAGSQEPGNTSFLKIAPNPATYMTEIILAKPEAGRLTIHDSTGRVIYFKGVSTGDKSIRMNTSGFSNGSYLVNFVSAQGKKYVARLIIAR
;
A
#
# COMPACT_ATOMS: atom_id res chain seq x y z
N LEU A 1 46.55 13.12 77.08
CA LEU A 1 45.60 13.15 78.21
C LEU A 1 44.18 13.08 77.66
N GLN A 2 43.50 12.08 78.09
CA GLN A 2 42.05 11.78 77.99
C GLN A 2 41.42 11.55 76.68
N THR A 3 41.22 10.33 76.42
CA THR A 3 40.34 9.52 75.60
C THR A 3 38.88 9.84 75.86
N GLY A 4 38.09 10.12 74.80
CA GLY A 4 36.64 10.13 74.77
C GLY A 4 36.14 9.11 73.74
N GLY A 5 35.69 7.92 74.25
CA GLY A 5 35.12 6.87 73.41
C GLY A 5 33.72 7.20 72.95
N PHE A 6 33.47 7.00 71.69
CA PHE A 6 32.11 7.01 71.10
C PHE A 6 31.60 5.59 70.97
N HIS A 7 30.54 5.28 71.70
CA HIS A 7 29.77 4.07 71.54
C HIS A 7 28.96 4.08 70.29
N PHE A 8 29.15 3.07 69.38
CA PHE A 8 28.23 2.79 68.26
C PHE A 8 27.07 1.94 68.79
N HIS A 9 25.84 2.44 68.59
CA HIS A 9 24.64 1.65 68.72
C HIS A 9 24.47 0.76 67.45
N PRO A 10 24.00 -0.51 67.58
CA PRO A 10 23.77 -1.35 66.42
C PRO A 10 22.56 -0.87 65.63
N ALA A 11 22.75 -0.71 64.32
CA ALA A 11 21.75 -0.32 63.38
C ALA A 11 20.62 -1.36 63.32
N ASP A 12 19.42 -0.84 63.20
CA ASP A 12 18.12 -1.51 63.16
C ASP A 12 18.05 -2.60 62.06
N THR A 13 18.05 -3.87 62.48
CA THR A 13 17.92 -5.05 61.61
C THR A 13 16.55 -5.10 60.88
N ASN A 14 15.58 -4.32 61.30
CA ASN A 14 14.26 -4.23 60.69
C ASN A 14 14.26 -3.43 59.38
N PHE A 15 15.11 -2.41 59.23
CA PHE A 15 15.15 -1.56 58.02
C PHE A 15 15.82 -2.30 56.85
N THR A 16 16.86 -3.07 57.09
CA THR A 16 17.52 -3.91 56.10
C THR A 16 16.67 -5.08 55.63
N ASN A 17 15.84 -5.65 56.48
CA ASN A 17 14.88 -6.71 56.10
C ASN A 17 13.68 -6.16 55.31
N MET A 18 13.26 -4.93 55.57
CA MET A 18 12.19 -4.26 54.83
C MET A 18 12.66 -3.87 53.42
N MET A 19 13.87 -3.37 53.26
CA MET A 19 14.44 -3.06 51.92
C MET A 19 14.71 -4.35 51.09
N ARG A 20 15.16 -5.44 51.72
CA ARG A 20 15.31 -6.74 51.05
C ARG A 20 13.96 -7.32 50.55
N LYS A 21 12.91 -7.22 51.34
CA LYS A 21 11.56 -7.66 50.93
C LYS A 21 10.99 -6.79 49.83
N SER A 22 11.19 -5.46 49.86
CA SER A 22 10.78 -4.57 48.75
C SER A 22 11.55 -4.86 47.48
N LEU A 23 12.86 -5.09 47.54
CA LEU A 23 13.67 -5.43 46.38
C LEU A 23 13.31 -6.78 45.76
N GLN A 24 13.01 -7.78 46.62
CA GLN A 24 12.50 -9.08 46.17
C GLN A 24 11.10 -8.99 45.53
N PHE A 25 10.23 -8.11 46.03
CA PHE A 25 8.91 -7.87 45.47
C PHE A 25 9.01 -7.17 44.13
N PHE A 26 9.91 -6.19 43.99
CA PHE A 26 10.17 -5.51 42.69
C PHE A 26 10.81 -6.45 41.67
N LEU A 27 11.73 -7.29 42.06
CA LEU A 27 12.33 -8.30 41.19
C LEU A 27 11.32 -9.38 40.73
N LEU A 28 10.43 -9.82 41.66
CA LEU A 28 9.36 -10.76 41.29
C LEU A 28 8.31 -10.13 40.38
N ALA A 29 7.95 -8.86 40.61
CA ALA A 29 7.03 -8.11 39.77
C ALA A 29 7.63 -7.83 38.38
N ALA A 30 8.92 -7.52 38.29
CA ALA A 30 9.64 -7.36 37.02
C ALA A 30 9.76 -8.69 36.26
N LEU A 31 10.00 -9.81 36.96
CA LEU A 31 10.07 -11.14 36.36
C LEU A 31 8.69 -11.62 35.86
N THR A 32 7.61 -11.33 36.60
CA THR A 32 6.24 -11.61 36.19
C THR A 32 5.83 -10.72 35.01
N LEU A 33 6.22 -9.44 34.99
CA LEU A 33 5.98 -8.56 33.86
C LEU A 33 6.75 -9.01 32.61
N TYR A 34 8.01 -9.43 32.76
CA TYR A 34 8.83 -9.99 31.66
C TYR A 34 8.29 -11.33 31.15
N LEU A 35 7.78 -12.19 32.04
CA LEU A 35 7.08 -13.43 31.67
C LEU A 35 5.71 -13.15 31.00
N CYS A 36 4.97 -12.14 31.45
CA CYS A 36 3.71 -11.74 30.84
C CYS A 36 3.94 -11.11 29.47
N ILE A 37 4.98 -10.29 29.30
CA ILE A 37 5.35 -9.71 28.00
C ILE A 37 5.85 -10.82 27.05
N GLY A 38 6.66 -11.76 27.54
CA GLY A 38 7.12 -12.92 26.78
C GLY A 38 5.99 -13.90 26.41
N LEU A 39 4.96 -14.03 27.24
CA LEU A 39 3.75 -14.81 26.95
C LEU A 39 2.78 -14.07 26.00
N HIS A 40 2.69 -12.73 26.09
CA HIS A 40 1.93 -11.92 25.10
C HIS A 40 2.60 -11.92 23.72
N ALA A 41 3.93 -11.82 23.67
CA ALA A 41 4.67 -11.93 22.41
C ALA A 41 4.56 -13.34 21.78
N LYS A 42 4.46 -14.40 22.60
CA LYS A 42 4.16 -15.75 22.11
C LYS A 42 2.68 -15.96 21.75
N ALA A 43 1.75 -15.25 22.41
CA ALA A 43 0.32 -15.34 22.08
C ALA A 43 -0.04 -14.56 20.80
N GLN A 44 0.71 -13.53 20.42
CA GLN A 44 0.55 -12.84 19.13
C GLN A 44 1.17 -13.61 17.94
N LYS A 45 1.97 -14.66 18.16
CA LYS A 45 2.38 -15.61 17.11
C LYS A 45 1.30 -16.59 16.67
N MET A 46 0.12 -16.55 17.26
CA MET A 46 -1.05 -17.33 16.81
C MET A 46 -1.91 -16.47 15.87
N GLY A 47 -1.41 -16.25 14.65
CA GLY A 47 -2.26 -15.96 13.50
C GLY A 47 -3.21 -17.14 13.29
N THR A 48 -4.45 -16.85 13.07
CA THR A 48 -5.56 -17.77 12.90
C THR A 48 -5.39 -18.67 11.65
N THR A 49 -4.67 -19.77 11.80
CA THR A 49 -4.71 -20.91 10.87
C THR A 49 -5.01 -22.19 11.65
N ALA A 50 -6.15 -22.22 12.33
CA ALA A 50 -6.55 -23.26 13.25
C ALA A 50 -7.07 -24.56 12.58
N MET A 51 -6.76 -24.84 11.32
CA MET A 51 -7.22 -26.09 10.70
C MET A 51 -6.13 -27.14 10.39
N ASN A 52 -4.84 -26.77 10.34
CA ASN A 52 -3.85 -27.70 9.81
C ASN A 52 -2.52 -27.83 10.57
N ASP A 53 -2.45 -27.43 11.86
CA ASP A 53 -1.28 -27.71 12.72
C ASP A 53 -1.19 -29.21 13.12
N THR A 54 -2.03 -30.06 12.56
CA THR A 54 -2.09 -31.48 12.90
C THR A 54 -1.16 -32.34 12.05
N ALA A 55 -0.88 -31.94 10.82
CA ALA A 55 -0.02 -32.66 9.89
C ALA A 55 0.85 -31.69 9.10
N ASP A 56 2.11 -32.05 8.93
CA ASP A 56 3.12 -31.38 8.14
C ASP A 56 3.43 -32.27 6.91
N VAL A 57 3.12 -31.80 5.72
CA VAL A 57 3.31 -32.60 4.50
C VAL A 57 4.74 -32.46 4.00
N VAL A 58 5.44 -33.56 3.94
CA VAL A 58 6.85 -33.62 3.49
C VAL A 58 6.93 -33.63 1.96
N SER A 59 6.04 -34.40 1.27
CA SER A 59 6.06 -34.47 -0.17
C SER A 59 4.75 -34.90 -0.80
N TYR A 60 4.52 -34.44 -2.02
CA TYR A 60 3.48 -34.87 -2.94
C TYR A 60 4.09 -35.52 -4.19
N ALA A 61 3.65 -36.78 -4.51
CA ALA A 61 3.88 -37.35 -5.81
C ALA A 61 2.54 -37.38 -6.56
N ILE A 62 2.38 -36.46 -7.49
CA ILE A 62 1.11 -36.24 -8.22
C ILE A 62 1.17 -36.95 -9.54
N ASN A 63 0.37 -38.05 -9.68
CA ASN A 63 0.17 -38.73 -10.93
C ASN A 63 -1.18 -38.29 -11.50
N LEU A 64 -1.16 -37.54 -12.61
CA LEU A 64 -2.32 -36.91 -13.19
C LEU A 64 -2.50 -37.32 -14.66
N THR A 65 -3.68 -37.75 -15.03
CA THR A 65 -4.06 -38.05 -16.41
C THR A 65 -4.95 -36.91 -16.93
N VAL A 66 -4.49 -36.24 -17.98
CA VAL A 66 -5.19 -35.17 -18.69
C VAL A 66 -5.26 -35.52 -20.16
N VAL A 67 -6.19 -36.43 -20.47
CA VAL A 67 -6.48 -36.86 -21.83
C VAL A 67 -7.89 -36.45 -22.21
N ASN A 68 -8.14 -36.25 -23.50
CA ASN A 68 -9.44 -35.78 -24.01
C ASN A 68 -9.87 -34.43 -23.33
N LEU A 69 -9.13 -33.36 -23.64
CA LEU A 69 -9.39 -32.05 -23.06
C LEU A 69 -10.82 -31.54 -23.25
N LEU A 70 -11.54 -32.06 -24.24
CA LEU A 70 -12.96 -31.73 -24.47
C LEU A 70 -13.88 -32.23 -23.35
N SER A 71 -13.51 -33.29 -22.63
CA SER A 71 -14.28 -33.80 -21.50
C SER A 71 -14.16 -32.88 -20.25
N GLN A 72 -13.16 -32.02 -20.21
CA GLN A 72 -12.84 -31.13 -19.06
C GLN A 72 -12.70 -31.92 -17.74
N GLN A 73 -12.22 -33.16 -17.81
CA GLN A 73 -12.03 -34.02 -16.65
C GLN A 73 -10.56 -34.36 -16.47
N ILE A 74 -10.20 -34.52 -15.20
CA ILE A 74 -8.90 -35.05 -14.77
C ILE A 74 -9.12 -36.34 -13.97
N GLN A 75 -8.13 -37.21 -14.01
CA GLN A 75 -8.03 -38.35 -13.12
C GLN A 75 -6.65 -38.35 -12.48
N GLY A 76 -6.62 -38.48 -11.16
CA GLY A 76 -5.37 -38.40 -10.42
C GLY A 76 -5.21 -39.47 -9.36
N MET A 77 -3.95 -39.75 -9.04
CA MET A 77 -3.51 -40.43 -7.84
C MET A 77 -2.40 -39.62 -7.21
N THR A 78 -2.60 -39.12 -6.00
CA THR A 78 -1.57 -38.38 -5.27
C THR A 78 -1.09 -39.20 -4.08
N GLU A 79 0.22 -39.46 -4.02
CA GLU A 79 0.88 -39.92 -2.80
C GLU A 79 1.21 -38.72 -1.94
N VAL A 80 0.78 -38.77 -0.66
CA VAL A 80 1.04 -37.72 0.33
C VAL A 80 1.87 -38.32 1.46
N SER A 81 3.14 -37.91 1.54
CA SER A 81 4.01 -38.29 2.68
C SER A 81 3.97 -37.16 3.68
N PHE A 82 3.70 -37.49 4.94
CA PHE A 82 3.48 -36.50 5.99
C PHE A 82 4.01 -36.96 7.33
N THR A 83 4.26 -36.00 8.22
CA THR A 83 4.59 -36.17 9.64
C THR A 83 3.60 -35.36 10.49
N THR A 84 3.76 -35.39 11.80
CA THR A 84 2.96 -34.56 12.73
C THR A 84 3.82 -33.92 13.79
N PRO A 85 3.62 -32.64 14.09
CA PRO A 85 4.23 -32.00 15.27
C PRO A 85 3.51 -32.35 16.57
N LEU A 86 2.30 -32.94 16.51
CA LEU A 86 1.54 -33.33 17.68
C LEU A 86 2.04 -34.66 18.25
N SER A 87 1.83 -34.90 19.52
CA SER A 87 2.22 -36.15 20.20
C SER A 87 1.64 -37.40 19.52
N SER A 88 0.44 -37.32 18.97
CA SER A 88 -0.16 -38.37 18.15
C SER A 88 -1.38 -37.84 17.36
N ILE A 89 -1.56 -38.35 16.12
CA ILE A 89 -2.77 -38.13 15.33
C ILE A 89 -3.34 -39.45 14.82
N SER A 90 -4.65 -39.56 14.75
CA SER A 90 -5.36 -40.72 14.21
C SER A 90 -6.02 -40.44 12.86
N HIS A 91 -5.98 -39.20 12.41
CA HIS A 91 -6.56 -38.75 11.13
C HIS A 91 -5.61 -37.78 10.43
N LEU A 92 -5.57 -37.88 9.10
CA LEU A 92 -4.92 -36.88 8.23
C LEU A 92 -6.00 -35.95 7.66
N PRO A 93 -6.01 -34.65 8.01
CA PRO A 93 -6.86 -33.66 7.38
C PRO A 93 -6.18 -33.12 6.12
N LEU A 94 -6.88 -33.14 5.00
CA LEU A 94 -6.50 -32.51 3.73
C LEU A 94 -7.69 -31.74 3.16
N THR A 95 -7.45 -31.03 2.07
CA THR A 95 -8.50 -30.38 1.28
C THR A 95 -8.47 -30.85 -0.17
N LEU A 96 -9.65 -31.01 -0.77
CA LEU A 96 -9.83 -31.26 -2.19
C LEU A 96 -11.18 -30.67 -2.62
N LYS A 97 -11.16 -29.80 -3.61
CA LYS A 97 -12.35 -29.03 -4.00
C LYS A 97 -13.00 -29.63 -5.27
N GLN A 98 -14.31 -29.92 -5.18
CA GLN A 98 -15.15 -30.35 -6.28
C GLN A 98 -14.86 -31.78 -6.85
N LEU A 99 -13.60 -32.22 -6.85
CA LEU A 99 -13.23 -33.56 -7.36
C LEU A 99 -13.76 -34.68 -6.43
N GLN A 100 -14.11 -35.81 -7.00
CA GLN A 100 -14.56 -36.97 -6.25
C GLN A 100 -13.37 -37.83 -5.84
N VAL A 101 -13.30 -38.21 -4.56
CA VAL A 101 -12.37 -39.24 -4.07
C VAL A 101 -12.96 -40.61 -4.28
N ASP A 102 -12.29 -41.48 -5.04
CA ASP A 102 -12.73 -42.86 -5.32
C ASP A 102 -12.28 -43.81 -4.22
N SER A 103 -11.03 -43.69 -3.76
CA SER A 103 -10.47 -44.52 -2.69
C SER A 103 -9.21 -43.88 -2.08
N VAL A 104 -8.91 -44.29 -0.87
CA VAL A 104 -7.67 -43.95 -0.18
C VAL A 104 -7.01 -45.26 0.29
N LYS A 105 -5.69 -45.39 0.08
CA LYS A 105 -4.89 -46.53 0.49
C LYS A 105 -3.71 -46.11 1.36
N SER A 106 -3.34 -47.00 2.26
CA SER A 106 -2.09 -46.87 3.04
C SER A 106 -0.86 -47.19 2.15
N GLU A 107 0.34 -46.98 2.70
CA GLU A 107 1.61 -47.40 2.10
C GLU A 107 1.61 -48.91 1.70
N ASN A 108 0.92 -49.74 2.46
CA ASN A 108 0.85 -51.19 2.24
C ASN A 108 -0.34 -51.58 1.33
N ASP A 109 -0.93 -50.64 0.57
CA ASP A 109 -2.10 -50.84 -0.30
C ASP A 109 -3.41 -51.26 0.40
N GLU A 110 -3.49 -51.10 1.74
CA GLU A 110 -4.73 -51.35 2.49
C GLU A 110 -5.69 -50.14 2.31
N LEU A 111 -6.99 -50.46 2.10
CA LEU A 111 -8.03 -49.43 2.03
C LEU A 111 -8.22 -48.73 3.37
N LEU A 112 -8.20 -47.42 3.33
CA LEU A 112 -8.44 -46.53 4.49
C LEU A 112 -9.85 -45.96 4.42
N ASN A 113 -10.48 -45.81 5.57
CA ASN A 113 -11.72 -45.09 5.69
C ASN A 113 -11.48 -43.57 5.57
N PHE A 114 -12.33 -42.90 4.86
CA PHE A 114 -12.26 -41.44 4.73
C PHE A 114 -13.64 -40.81 4.68
N SER A 115 -13.73 -39.53 4.95
CA SER A 115 -14.89 -38.70 4.69
C SER A 115 -14.47 -37.48 3.85
N HIS A 116 -15.26 -37.17 2.82
CA HIS A 116 -15.05 -35.97 1.99
C HIS A 116 -16.33 -35.15 2.01
N ILE A 117 -16.33 -34.03 2.75
CA ILE A 117 -17.52 -33.18 2.95
C ILE A 117 -17.15 -31.76 2.56
N ALA A 118 -17.80 -31.21 1.55
CA ALA A 118 -17.39 -29.98 0.89
C ALA A 118 -15.93 -30.11 0.44
N ASP A 119 -15.06 -29.20 0.82
CA ASP A 119 -13.64 -29.23 0.47
C ASP A 119 -12.77 -30.05 1.46
N ASN A 120 -13.34 -30.50 2.58
CA ASN A 120 -12.58 -31.18 3.64
C ASN A 120 -12.51 -32.69 3.41
N LEU A 121 -11.30 -33.20 3.20
CA LEU A 121 -10.99 -34.61 3.12
C LEU A 121 -10.32 -35.07 4.42
N ARG A 122 -10.98 -35.94 5.18
CA ARG A 122 -10.46 -36.51 6.43
C ARG A 122 -10.22 -37.99 6.28
N ILE A 123 -8.99 -38.45 6.43
CA ILE A 123 -8.55 -39.81 6.23
C ILE A 123 -8.26 -40.45 7.59
N GLN A 124 -8.90 -41.57 7.92
CA GLN A 124 -8.63 -42.34 9.13
C GLN A 124 -7.36 -43.18 8.95
N LEU A 125 -6.38 -43.01 9.82
CA LEU A 125 -5.16 -43.81 9.80
C LEU A 125 -5.43 -45.19 10.45
N ASN A 126 -4.83 -46.28 9.93
CA ASN A 126 -4.92 -47.59 10.52
C ASN A 126 -4.27 -47.69 11.92
N GLN A 127 -3.21 -46.92 12.11
CA GLN A 127 -2.54 -46.78 13.41
C GLN A 127 -2.30 -45.26 13.66
N PRO A 128 -2.39 -44.79 14.89
CA PRO A 128 -2.02 -43.42 15.22
C PRO A 128 -0.57 -43.14 14.84
N LEU A 129 -0.30 -41.97 14.23
CA LEU A 129 1.03 -41.49 13.90
C LEU A 129 1.55 -40.67 15.06
N SER A 130 2.76 -41.01 15.56
CA SER A 130 3.42 -40.28 16.66
C SER A 130 4.30 -39.13 16.12
N ALA A 131 4.58 -38.15 16.95
CA ALA A 131 5.48 -37.04 16.61
C ALA A 131 6.84 -37.55 16.09
N GLY A 132 7.25 -37.03 14.94
CA GLY A 132 8.51 -37.39 14.27
C GLY A 132 8.48 -38.65 13.41
N ASP A 133 7.40 -39.43 13.47
CA ASP A 133 7.20 -40.54 12.55
C ASP A 133 6.66 -40.00 11.21
N THR A 134 6.98 -40.70 10.12
CA THR A 134 6.48 -40.40 8.76
C THR A 134 5.49 -41.47 8.35
N ASN A 135 4.42 -41.08 7.69
CA ASN A 135 3.45 -41.98 7.08
C ASN A 135 3.14 -41.54 5.64
N MET A 136 2.55 -42.40 4.84
CA MET A 136 2.18 -42.12 3.46
C MET A 136 0.80 -42.69 3.12
N VAL A 137 0.00 -41.90 2.39
CA VAL A 137 -1.29 -42.33 1.84
C VAL A 137 -1.35 -42.06 0.34
N ARG A 138 -2.08 -42.95 -0.37
CA ARG A 138 -2.40 -42.79 -1.82
C ARG A 138 -3.88 -42.47 -1.97
N ILE A 139 -4.16 -41.33 -2.59
CA ILE A 139 -5.53 -40.81 -2.76
C ILE A 139 -5.86 -40.86 -4.25
N TYR A 140 -6.86 -41.62 -4.63
CA TYR A 140 -7.38 -41.75 -6.00
C TYR A 140 -8.60 -40.87 -6.15
N TYR A 141 -8.59 -40.01 -7.18
CA TYR A 141 -9.67 -39.04 -7.39
C TYR A 141 -9.86 -38.75 -8.88
N GLN A 142 -11.07 -38.24 -9.21
CA GLN A 142 -11.40 -37.83 -10.58
C GLN A 142 -12.52 -36.79 -10.61
N GLY A 143 -12.74 -36.21 -11.78
CA GLY A 143 -13.87 -35.33 -12.06
C GLY A 143 -13.49 -34.07 -12.81
N VAL A 144 -14.43 -33.13 -12.85
CA VAL A 144 -14.20 -31.77 -13.36
C VAL A 144 -13.55 -30.95 -12.25
N PRO A 145 -12.34 -30.43 -12.44
CA PRO A 145 -11.67 -29.64 -11.40
C PRO A 145 -12.33 -28.27 -11.21
N PHE A 146 -12.17 -27.71 -10.04
CA PHE A 146 -12.69 -26.40 -9.69
C PHE A 146 -11.92 -25.29 -10.40
N HIS A 147 -12.65 -24.28 -10.86
CA HIS A 147 -12.11 -22.98 -11.27
C HIS A 147 -13.10 -21.86 -10.96
N GLU A 148 -12.61 -20.66 -10.77
CA GLU A 148 -13.36 -19.43 -10.75
C GLU A 148 -13.02 -18.58 -11.99
N SER A 149 -13.38 -17.29 -12.03
CA SER A 149 -13.11 -16.46 -13.21
C SER A 149 -11.63 -16.36 -13.58
N TRP A 150 -10.74 -16.38 -12.59
CA TRP A 150 -9.30 -16.32 -12.79
C TRP A 150 -8.57 -17.56 -12.25
N GLY A 151 -8.76 -17.95 -11.00
CA GLY A 151 -8.03 -19.02 -10.32
C GLY A 151 -8.59 -20.42 -10.53
N GLY A 152 -7.81 -21.45 -10.13
CA GLY A 152 -8.17 -22.84 -10.21
C GLY A 152 -7.62 -23.57 -11.43
N PHE A 153 -8.28 -24.63 -11.89
CA PHE A 153 -7.82 -25.44 -13.02
C PHE A 153 -8.70 -25.24 -14.25
N HIS A 154 -8.14 -24.69 -15.30
CA HIS A 154 -8.83 -24.26 -16.52
C HIS A 154 -8.62 -25.17 -17.71
N PHE A 155 -9.67 -25.31 -18.54
CA PHE A 155 -9.59 -25.86 -19.89
C PHE A 155 -9.91 -24.75 -20.90
N SER A 156 -9.00 -24.50 -21.83
CA SER A 156 -9.14 -23.46 -22.86
C SER A 156 -8.74 -23.98 -24.23
N GLY A 157 -9.73 -24.43 -24.99
CA GLY A 157 -9.51 -25.09 -26.29
C GLY A 157 -8.67 -26.36 -26.16
N SER A 158 -7.49 -26.37 -26.76
CA SER A 158 -6.55 -27.50 -26.70
C SER A 158 -5.54 -27.42 -25.55
N TYR A 159 -5.80 -26.55 -24.56
CA TYR A 159 -4.92 -26.30 -23.42
C TYR A 159 -5.65 -26.54 -22.11
N ALA A 160 -4.91 -27.05 -21.13
CA ALA A 160 -5.33 -27.10 -19.74
C ALA A 160 -4.19 -26.55 -18.84
N PHE A 161 -4.52 -25.83 -17.77
CA PHE A 161 -3.54 -25.26 -16.85
C PHE A 161 -4.20 -24.91 -15.53
N ASN A 162 -3.41 -24.82 -14.46
CA ASN A 162 -3.87 -24.27 -13.20
C ASN A 162 -3.33 -22.85 -12.96
N LEU A 163 -4.08 -22.10 -12.16
CA LEU A 163 -3.62 -20.89 -11.46
C LEU A 163 -3.86 -21.10 -9.96
N GLY A 164 -2.80 -21.00 -9.19
CA GLY A 164 -2.74 -21.54 -7.83
C GLY A 164 -3.43 -20.70 -6.75
N VAL A 165 -3.89 -19.48 -7.08
CA VAL A 165 -4.71 -18.64 -6.20
C VAL A 165 -5.99 -18.22 -6.90
N GLY A 166 -6.98 -17.79 -6.13
CA GLY A 166 -8.25 -17.27 -6.63
C GLY A 166 -8.61 -15.95 -5.95
N PHE A 167 -9.29 -15.06 -6.65
CA PHE A 167 -9.73 -13.78 -6.11
C PHE A 167 -11.13 -13.85 -5.46
N GLU A 168 -11.93 -14.84 -5.84
CA GLU A 168 -13.29 -15.05 -5.32
C GLU A 168 -13.30 -16.03 -4.14
N SER A 169 -12.37 -16.96 -4.11
CA SER A 169 -12.24 -17.97 -3.05
C SER A 169 -11.56 -17.41 -1.80
N ILE A 170 -12.09 -17.73 -0.61
CA ILE A 170 -11.45 -17.45 0.68
C ILE A 170 -11.44 -18.75 1.48
N PRO A 171 -10.27 -19.26 1.90
CA PRO A 171 -8.91 -18.79 1.58
C PRO A 171 -8.59 -18.90 0.08
N HIS A 172 -7.69 -18.01 -0.36
CA HIS A 172 -7.37 -17.79 -1.77
C HIS A 172 -6.62 -18.94 -2.44
N ASN A 173 -5.89 -19.77 -1.67
CA ASN A 173 -5.12 -20.89 -2.18
C ASN A 173 -6.00 -21.92 -2.91
N LEU A 174 -5.58 -22.33 -4.11
CA LEU A 174 -6.30 -23.25 -4.99
C LEU A 174 -5.46 -24.45 -5.46
N GLY A 175 -4.49 -24.88 -4.65
CA GLY A 175 -3.88 -26.21 -4.81
C GLY A 175 -4.93 -27.31 -4.74
N LYS A 176 -5.85 -27.19 -3.79
CA LYS A 176 -7.02 -28.07 -3.60
C LYS A 176 -7.95 -28.18 -4.82
N ALA A 177 -7.80 -27.31 -5.81
CA ALA A 177 -8.63 -27.36 -7.02
C ALA A 177 -8.31 -28.55 -7.94
N TRP A 178 -7.10 -29.13 -7.85
CA TRP A 178 -6.66 -30.16 -8.77
C TRP A 178 -5.93 -31.36 -8.14
N PHE A 179 -5.51 -31.27 -6.86
CA PHE A 179 -4.97 -32.41 -6.10
C PHE A 179 -5.29 -32.28 -4.60
N PRO A 180 -5.41 -33.39 -3.86
CA PRO A 180 -5.64 -33.35 -2.41
C PRO A 180 -4.40 -32.87 -1.68
N CYS A 181 -4.53 -31.83 -0.85
CA CYS A 181 -3.39 -31.19 -0.22
C CYS A 181 -3.73 -30.48 1.11
N ASN A 182 -2.70 -30.14 1.85
CA ASN A 182 -2.74 -29.21 2.97
C ASN A 182 -2.58 -27.77 2.42
N ASP A 183 -3.71 -27.12 2.07
CA ASP A 183 -3.73 -25.93 1.22
C ASP A 183 -3.61 -24.63 2.04
N ASN A 184 -2.40 -24.31 2.51
CA ASN A 184 -2.08 -23.10 3.23
C ASN A 184 -0.71 -22.50 2.82
N PHE A 185 -0.30 -21.36 3.39
CA PHE A 185 0.95 -20.68 3.06
C PHE A 185 2.16 -21.21 3.85
N THR A 186 1.94 -21.90 4.96
CA THR A 186 3.00 -22.31 5.90
C THR A 186 3.50 -23.73 5.69
N ASP A 187 2.65 -24.61 5.16
CA ASP A 187 3.00 -25.99 4.82
C ASP A 187 3.75 -26.03 3.48
N ARG A 188 4.98 -26.49 3.50
CA ARG A 188 5.86 -26.52 2.34
C ARG A 188 6.35 -27.94 2.10
N ALA A 189 6.05 -28.47 0.92
CA ALA A 189 6.36 -29.85 0.54
C ALA A 189 7.26 -29.91 -0.71
N PHE A 190 7.91 -31.05 -0.91
CA PHE A 190 8.59 -31.40 -2.16
C PHE A 190 7.60 -31.99 -3.18
N TYR A 191 7.82 -31.73 -4.46
CA TYR A 191 6.90 -32.16 -5.51
C TYR A 191 7.55 -33.04 -6.56
N GLU A 192 6.84 -34.15 -6.91
CA GLU A 192 7.05 -34.96 -8.09
C GLU A 192 5.76 -34.99 -8.91
N TYR A 193 5.88 -34.82 -10.23
CA TYR A 193 4.73 -34.81 -11.13
C TYR A 193 4.91 -35.84 -12.22
N ARG A 194 3.94 -36.72 -12.42
CA ARG A 194 3.83 -37.67 -13.54
C ARG A 194 2.55 -37.35 -14.28
N ILE A 195 2.69 -36.65 -15.40
CA ILE A 195 1.53 -36.12 -16.13
C ILE A 195 1.36 -36.91 -17.43
N ARG A 196 0.28 -37.63 -17.53
CA ARG A 196 -0.08 -38.43 -18.71
C ARG A 196 -1.00 -37.65 -19.63
N VAL A 197 -0.62 -37.50 -20.90
CA VAL A 197 -1.29 -36.67 -21.89
C VAL A 197 -1.38 -37.37 -23.26
N GLU A 198 -2.19 -36.86 -24.16
CA GLU A 198 -2.24 -37.31 -25.55
C GLU A 198 -0.87 -37.15 -26.25
N ASN A 199 -0.57 -37.97 -27.24
CA ASN A 199 0.75 -38.01 -27.87
C ASN A 199 1.21 -36.70 -28.54
N ASP A 200 0.27 -35.89 -29.01
CA ASP A 200 0.50 -34.60 -29.66
C ASP A 200 0.58 -33.42 -28.67
N LYS A 201 0.51 -33.68 -27.36
CA LYS A 201 0.59 -32.69 -26.30
C LYS A 201 1.93 -32.75 -25.53
N LEU A 202 2.30 -31.63 -24.95
CA LEU A 202 3.33 -31.53 -23.91
C LEU A 202 2.66 -31.25 -22.56
N ALA A 203 3.27 -31.79 -21.51
CA ALA A 203 2.95 -31.40 -20.13
C ALA A 203 4.15 -30.74 -19.48
N VAL A 204 3.93 -29.62 -18.80
CA VAL A 204 4.96 -28.87 -18.08
C VAL A 204 4.51 -28.59 -16.65
N CYS A 205 5.44 -28.75 -15.71
CA CYS A 205 5.27 -28.51 -14.28
C CYS A 205 6.45 -27.72 -13.71
N GLY A 206 6.42 -27.42 -12.42
CA GLY A 206 7.58 -26.95 -11.67
C GLY A 206 8.71 -27.97 -11.64
N GLY A 207 9.93 -27.52 -11.35
CA GLY A 207 11.13 -28.36 -11.30
C GLY A 207 11.76 -28.65 -12.68
N LEU A 208 12.55 -29.71 -12.74
CA LEU A 208 13.24 -30.16 -13.95
C LEU A 208 12.55 -31.40 -14.56
N LEU A 209 12.46 -31.43 -15.89
CA LEU A 209 12.02 -32.61 -16.63
C LEU A 209 13.05 -33.73 -16.48
N ARG A 210 12.64 -34.85 -15.92
CA ARG A 210 13.48 -36.03 -15.69
C ARG A 210 13.38 -37.07 -16.81
N SER A 211 12.15 -37.30 -17.30
CA SER A 211 11.93 -38.24 -18.41
C SER A 211 10.62 -37.95 -19.13
N VAL A 212 10.56 -38.43 -20.38
CA VAL A 212 9.32 -38.56 -21.17
C VAL A 212 9.24 -40.01 -21.67
N SER A 213 8.14 -40.70 -21.35
CA SER A 213 7.91 -42.07 -21.71
C SER A 213 6.65 -42.19 -22.58
N THR A 214 6.72 -43.00 -23.66
CA THR A 214 5.53 -43.36 -24.45
C THR A 214 4.89 -44.62 -23.86
N MET A 215 3.62 -44.52 -23.54
CA MET A 215 2.84 -45.59 -22.93
C MET A 215 2.33 -46.56 -24.02
N CYS A 216 1.95 -47.80 -23.61
CA CYS A 216 1.46 -48.84 -24.53
C CYS A 216 0.20 -48.43 -25.31
N ASP A 217 -0.60 -47.53 -24.79
CA ASP A 217 -1.82 -47.02 -25.44
C ASP A 217 -1.56 -45.77 -26.32
N GLY A 218 -0.30 -45.41 -26.52
CA GLY A 218 0.11 -44.30 -27.38
C GLY A 218 0.10 -42.93 -26.71
N THR A 219 -0.28 -42.82 -25.42
CA THR A 219 -0.15 -41.58 -24.64
C THR A 219 1.30 -41.35 -24.21
N LYS A 220 1.61 -40.14 -23.74
CA LYS A 220 2.95 -39.81 -23.17
C LYS A 220 2.82 -39.49 -21.71
N GLU A 221 3.81 -39.90 -20.91
CA GLU A 221 3.96 -39.49 -19.53
C GLU A 221 5.21 -38.60 -19.38
N PHE A 222 5.04 -37.45 -18.78
CA PHE A 222 6.09 -36.49 -18.45
C PHE A 222 6.37 -36.55 -16.94
N TYR A 223 7.63 -36.82 -16.55
CA TYR A 223 8.07 -36.85 -15.18
C TYR A 223 8.90 -35.63 -14.86
N TRP A 224 8.33 -34.77 -13.96
CA TRP A 224 8.99 -33.58 -13.46
C TRP A 224 9.28 -33.71 -11.96
N LYS A 225 10.33 -33.05 -11.47
CA LYS A 225 10.68 -33.06 -10.05
C LYS A 225 11.30 -31.73 -9.63
N SER A 226 10.74 -31.13 -8.58
CA SER A 226 11.31 -29.96 -7.88
C SER A 226 12.28 -30.41 -6.79
N ASP A 227 13.33 -29.65 -6.54
CA ASP A 227 14.31 -29.89 -5.47
C ASP A 227 14.18 -28.92 -4.29
N ARG A 228 13.15 -28.05 -4.32
CA ARG A 228 12.81 -27.10 -3.27
C ARG A 228 11.41 -27.35 -2.75
N SER A 229 11.25 -27.17 -1.45
CA SER A 229 9.92 -27.22 -0.84
C SER A 229 9.12 -25.95 -1.15
N LEU A 230 7.84 -26.11 -1.45
CA LEU A 230 6.93 -25.05 -1.90
C LEU A 230 5.58 -25.19 -1.20
N PRO A 231 4.86 -24.11 -0.91
CA PRO A 231 3.44 -24.19 -0.60
C PRO A 231 2.63 -24.63 -1.82
N THR A 232 1.46 -25.17 -1.56
CA THR A 232 0.61 -25.84 -2.57
C THR A 232 0.17 -24.96 -3.72
N TYR A 233 -0.03 -23.67 -3.48
CA TYR A 233 -0.47 -22.73 -4.50
C TYR A 233 0.59 -22.45 -5.58
N LEU A 234 1.86 -22.75 -5.29
CA LEU A 234 2.97 -22.62 -6.25
C LEU A 234 3.19 -23.87 -7.10
N ALA A 235 2.52 -24.98 -6.77
CA ALA A 235 2.53 -26.19 -7.59
C ALA A 235 1.77 -25.94 -8.89
N SER A 236 2.35 -26.35 -10.01
CA SER A 236 1.81 -26.02 -11.32
C SER A 236 1.80 -27.18 -12.30
N VAL A 237 0.79 -27.16 -13.19
CA VAL A 237 0.71 -28.02 -14.36
C VAL A 237 0.07 -27.27 -15.52
N ALA A 238 0.65 -27.43 -16.71
CA ALA A 238 0.00 -27.01 -17.95
C ALA A 238 0.18 -28.08 -19.03
N VAL A 239 -0.87 -28.27 -19.83
CA VAL A 239 -0.93 -29.28 -20.89
C VAL A 239 -1.43 -28.63 -22.17
N GLY A 240 -0.77 -28.92 -23.30
CA GLY A 240 -1.22 -28.39 -24.60
C GLY A 240 -0.28 -28.72 -25.74
N PRO A 241 -0.64 -28.35 -26.97
CA PRO A 241 0.24 -28.48 -28.14
C PRO A 241 1.30 -27.38 -28.16
N TYR A 242 2.07 -27.28 -27.06
CA TYR A 242 3.12 -26.28 -26.88
C TYR A 242 4.34 -26.55 -27.78
N VAL A 243 5.08 -25.51 -28.12
CA VAL A 243 6.45 -25.56 -28.58
C VAL A 243 7.34 -25.13 -27.42
N MET A 244 8.34 -25.96 -27.10
CA MET A 244 9.35 -25.64 -26.10
C MET A 244 10.51 -24.91 -26.76
N LEU A 245 10.84 -23.73 -26.25
CA LEU A 245 12.05 -22.98 -26.56
C LEU A 245 12.96 -22.99 -25.33
N THR A 246 14.26 -22.96 -25.56
CA THR A 246 15.25 -23.03 -24.46
C THR A 246 16.35 -21.99 -24.63
N ASP A 247 16.85 -21.51 -23.49
CA ASP A 247 18.05 -20.68 -23.38
C ASP A 247 18.74 -20.97 -22.03
N THR A 248 19.77 -20.21 -21.70
CA THR A 248 20.49 -20.34 -20.43
C THR A 248 20.75 -18.99 -19.85
N PHE A 249 20.47 -18.82 -18.57
CA PHE A 249 20.87 -17.68 -17.76
C PHE A 249 22.21 -18.03 -17.06
N PRO A 250 23.27 -17.26 -17.29
CA PRO A 250 24.55 -17.45 -16.60
C PRO A 250 24.45 -16.80 -15.21
N GLY A 251 23.83 -17.51 -14.24
CA GLY A 251 23.69 -17.05 -12.88
C GLY A 251 25.01 -17.00 -12.12
N THR A 252 25.01 -16.36 -10.96
CA THR A 252 26.22 -16.13 -10.15
C THR A 252 26.83 -17.41 -9.59
N GLU A 253 26.02 -18.40 -9.25
CA GLU A 253 26.50 -19.68 -8.71
C GLU A 253 26.44 -20.81 -9.74
N GLN A 254 25.47 -20.78 -10.67
CA GLN A 254 25.25 -21.83 -11.65
C GLN A 254 24.60 -21.31 -12.91
N ASN A 255 24.78 -22.05 -14.00
CA ASN A 255 23.99 -21.82 -15.20
C ASN A 255 22.55 -22.34 -14.98
N VAL A 256 21.57 -21.45 -15.12
CA VAL A 256 20.14 -21.75 -14.93
C VAL A 256 19.49 -21.92 -16.31
N PRO A 257 18.91 -23.08 -16.64
CA PRO A 257 18.16 -23.24 -17.89
C PRO A 257 16.93 -22.33 -17.88
N ILE A 258 16.69 -21.69 -19.03
CA ILE A 258 15.48 -20.95 -19.30
C ILE A 258 14.62 -21.78 -20.26
N THR A 259 13.32 -21.89 -19.99
CA THR A 259 12.39 -22.60 -20.88
C THR A 259 11.12 -21.78 -21.09
N TRP A 260 10.66 -21.73 -22.32
CA TRP A 260 9.37 -21.17 -22.67
C TRP A 260 8.52 -22.26 -23.33
N PHE A 261 7.34 -22.51 -22.80
CA PHE A 261 6.32 -23.36 -23.40
C PHE A 261 5.23 -22.46 -23.97
N VAL A 262 5.23 -22.27 -25.28
CA VAL A 262 4.38 -21.28 -25.96
C VAL A 262 3.57 -21.93 -27.07
N ARG A 263 2.49 -21.26 -27.46
CA ARG A 263 1.70 -21.71 -28.61
C ARG A 263 2.56 -21.63 -29.89
N PRO A 264 2.37 -22.53 -30.89
CA PRO A 264 3.15 -22.51 -32.14
C PRO A 264 3.24 -21.13 -32.83
N GLN A 265 2.13 -20.37 -32.81
CA GLN A 265 2.08 -19.03 -33.43
C GLN A 265 2.85 -17.95 -32.67
N ASP A 266 3.20 -18.17 -31.42
CA ASP A 266 3.89 -17.19 -30.58
C ASP A 266 5.42 -17.38 -30.55
N THR A 267 5.94 -18.48 -31.13
CA THR A 267 7.38 -18.85 -31.07
C THR A 267 8.31 -17.76 -31.57
N SER A 268 7.94 -17.08 -32.65
CA SER A 268 8.75 -16.00 -33.23
C SER A 268 8.76 -14.72 -32.41
N ARG A 269 7.85 -14.58 -31.45
CA ARG A 269 7.69 -13.40 -30.60
C ARG A 269 8.48 -13.48 -29.29
N VAL A 270 8.86 -14.69 -28.86
CA VAL A 270 9.49 -14.92 -27.54
C VAL A 270 10.72 -14.05 -27.36
N ASN A 271 11.63 -14.04 -28.32
CA ASN A 271 12.89 -13.30 -28.22
C ASN A 271 12.67 -11.78 -28.02
N GLY A 272 11.66 -11.21 -28.69
CA GLY A 272 11.34 -9.79 -28.53
C GLY A 272 10.63 -9.51 -27.21
N SER A 273 9.71 -10.38 -26.77
CA SER A 273 8.97 -10.19 -25.53
C SER A 273 9.85 -10.35 -24.29
N PHE A 274 10.84 -11.23 -24.32
CA PHE A 274 11.72 -11.54 -23.19
C PHE A 274 13.17 -11.06 -23.38
N GLN A 275 13.35 -10.01 -24.20
CA GLN A 275 14.67 -9.51 -24.57
C GLN A 275 15.56 -9.20 -23.38
N ASN A 276 15.01 -8.62 -22.31
CA ASN A 276 15.76 -8.16 -21.14
C ASN A 276 15.70 -9.14 -19.95
N LEU A 277 15.10 -10.34 -20.13
CA LEU A 277 14.90 -11.29 -19.04
C LEU A 277 16.19 -11.64 -18.30
N LYS A 278 17.29 -11.90 -19.03
CA LYS A 278 18.57 -12.27 -18.42
C LYS A 278 19.18 -11.11 -17.63
N GLU A 279 19.07 -9.89 -18.15
CA GLU A 279 19.58 -8.70 -17.46
C GLU A 279 18.79 -8.43 -16.18
N ILE A 280 17.47 -8.54 -16.23
CA ILE A 280 16.61 -8.41 -15.04
C ILE A 280 16.91 -9.50 -14.01
N ALA A 281 17.10 -10.74 -14.43
CA ALA A 281 17.51 -11.82 -13.53
C ALA A 281 18.87 -11.52 -12.88
N HIS A 282 19.82 -10.97 -13.61
CA HIS A 282 21.12 -10.57 -13.10
C HIS A 282 21.03 -9.41 -12.10
N ILE A 283 20.18 -8.43 -12.35
CA ILE A 283 19.90 -7.34 -11.41
C ILE A 283 19.37 -7.91 -10.10
N TYR A 284 18.40 -8.81 -10.17
CA TYR A 284 17.82 -9.42 -8.96
C TYR A 284 18.81 -10.31 -8.20
N GLU A 285 19.63 -11.10 -8.88
CA GLU A 285 20.73 -11.83 -8.23
C GLU A 285 21.72 -10.89 -7.52
N THR A 286 22.08 -9.80 -8.17
CA THR A 286 22.98 -8.79 -7.58
C THR A 286 22.38 -8.16 -6.32
N CYS A 287 21.09 -7.89 -6.31
CA CYS A 287 20.39 -7.24 -5.21
C CYS A 287 20.01 -8.22 -4.09
N PHE A 288 19.60 -9.45 -4.42
CA PHE A 288 18.90 -10.36 -3.50
C PHE A 288 19.64 -11.71 -3.28
N GLY A 289 20.77 -11.94 -3.95
CA GLY A 289 21.51 -13.21 -3.92
C GLY A 289 21.10 -14.16 -5.06
N PRO A 290 21.78 -15.31 -5.17
CA PRO A 290 21.63 -16.24 -6.29
C PRO A 290 20.20 -16.63 -6.58
N TYR A 291 19.89 -16.89 -7.86
CA TYR A 291 18.58 -17.41 -8.26
C TYR A 291 18.23 -18.69 -7.50
N PRO A 292 17.11 -18.74 -6.77
CA PRO A 292 16.90 -19.77 -5.74
C PRO A 292 16.44 -21.14 -6.26
N PHE A 293 16.13 -21.27 -7.57
CA PHE A 293 15.56 -22.48 -8.16
C PHE A 293 16.43 -23.05 -9.29
N GLN A 294 16.02 -24.22 -9.84
CA GLN A 294 16.78 -24.90 -10.85
C GLN A 294 16.49 -24.45 -12.29
N ARG A 295 15.37 -23.74 -12.51
CA ARG A 295 14.91 -23.35 -13.85
C ARG A 295 14.14 -22.02 -13.81
N ILE A 296 14.37 -21.15 -14.78
CA ILE A 296 13.49 -20.04 -15.11
C ILE A 296 12.53 -20.54 -16.18
N GLY A 297 11.26 -20.78 -15.84
CA GLY A 297 10.27 -21.33 -16.76
C GLY A 297 9.07 -20.42 -16.95
N PHE A 298 8.62 -20.29 -18.19
CA PHE A 298 7.39 -19.57 -18.55
C PHE A 298 6.51 -20.47 -19.40
N THR A 299 5.22 -20.51 -19.08
CA THR A 299 4.24 -21.23 -19.89
C THR A 299 3.12 -20.30 -20.31
N GLY A 300 2.90 -20.20 -21.61
CA GLY A 300 1.82 -19.39 -22.20
C GLY A 300 0.44 -19.94 -21.88
N THR A 301 -0.40 -19.14 -21.20
CA THR A 301 -1.74 -19.50 -20.75
C THR A 301 -2.78 -18.54 -21.30
N ALA A 302 -4.06 -18.91 -21.26
CA ALA A 302 -5.15 -18.03 -21.69
C ALA A 302 -5.43 -16.93 -20.64
N LEU A 303 -5.10 -17.20 -19.37
CA LEU A 303 -5.23 -16.30 -18.21
C LEU A 303 -3.88 -16.22 -17.49
N GLY A 304 -3.78 -15.35 -16.50
CA GLY A 304 -2.57 -15.19 -15.66
C GLY A 304 -2.10 -13.75 -15.81
N ALA A 305 -1.02 -13.29 -15.12
CA ALA A 305 0.16 -14.03 -14.71
C ALA A 305 0.05 -14.67 -13.30
N MET A 306 0.94 -15.65 -13.04
CA MET A 306 1.02 -16.32 -11.74
C MET A 306 2.44 -16.88 -11.54
N GLU A 307 3.02 -16.58 -10.40
CA GLU A 307 4.40 -16.85 -10.02
C GLU A 307 4.74 -18.33 -9.70
N HIS A 308 4.06 -19.29 -10.31
CA HIS A 308 4.36 -20.69 -10.05
C HIS A 308 5.86 -20.97 -10.11
N ALA A 309 6.39 -21.62 -9.08
CA ALA A 309 7.82 -21.86 -8.99
C ALA A 309 8.34 -22.65 -10.20
N GLU A 310 9.35 -22.09 -10.87
CA GLU A 310 10.00 -22.68 -12.05
C GLU A 310 9.08 -22.88 -13.27
N ASN A 311 7.80 -22.43 -13.22
CA ASN A 311 6.85 -22.56 -14.33
C ASN A 311 5.79 -21.44 -14.29
N ILE A 312 6.25 -20.20 -14.38
CA ILE A 312 5.41 -19.00 -14.37
C ILE A 312 4.34 -19.13 -15.44
N ALA A 313 3.05 -19.06 -15.02
CA ALA A 313 1.95 -18.97 -15.98
C ALA A 313 1.92 -17.55 -16.55
N TYR A 314 2.09 -17.42 -17.87
CA TYR A 314 2.26 -16.12 -18.50
C TYR A 314 1.19 -15.89 -19.58
N PRO A 315 0.47 -14.75 -19.57
CA PRO A 315 -0.61 -14.50 -20.51
C PRO A 315 -0.12 -14.56 -21.96
N ASN A 316 -0.78 -15.35 -22.80
CA ASN A 316 -0.42 -15.45 -24.22
C ASN A 316 -0.44 -14.09 -24.95
N GLY A 317 -1.29 -13.14 -24.50
CA GLY A 317 -1.37 -11.79 -25.06
C GLY A 317 -0.10 -10.97 -24.83
N SER A 318 0.61 -11.24 -23.75
CA SER A 318 1.85 -10.54 -23.37
C SER A 318 3.08 -11.10 -24.12
N ILE A 319 2.94 -12.21 -24.83
CA ILE A 319 3.96 -12.70 -25.77
C ILE A 319 3.72 -12.02 -27.13
N ASN A 320 3.94 -10.73 -27.20
CA ASN A 320 3.56 -9.86 -28.33
C ASN A 320 4.72 -9.50 -29.27
N GLY A 321 5.95 -9.83 -28.91
CA GLY A 321 7.18 -9.56 -29.66
C GLY A 321 7.84 -8.21 -29.35
N GLY A 322 7.39 -7.51 -28.30
CA GLY A 322 7.94 -6.24 -27.83
C GLY A 322 8.04 -6.18 -26.29
N LEU A 323 8.46 -5.04 -25.77
CA LEU A 323 8.72 -4.82 -24.34
C LEU A 323 7.57 -4.13 -23.58
N SER A 324 6.37 -4.00 -24.18
CA SER A 324 5.23 -3.35 -23.52
C SER A 324 4.84 -4.01 -22.18
N ASP A 325 5.02 -5.33 -22.07
CA ASP A 325 4.70 -6.15 -20.90
C ASP A 325 5.95 -6.65 -20.16
N GLU A 326 7.07 -5.97 -20.36
CA GLU A 326 8.35 -6.27 -19.65
C GLU A 326 8.19 -6.25 -18.13
N TRP A 327 7.43 -5.29 -17.64
CA TRP A 327 7.14 -5.15 -16.21
C TRP A 327 6.50 -6.42 -15.63
N LEU A 328 5.68 -7.12 -16.40
CA LEU A 328 4.96 -8.30 -15.95
C LEU A 328 5.91 -9.48 -15.68
N TYR A 329 6.81 -9.80 -16.63
CA TYR A 329 7.75 -10.88 -16.34
C TYR A 329 8.83 -10.50 -15.32
N ALA A 330 9.13 -9.21 -15.17
CA ALA A 330 10.00 -8.72 -14.10
C ALA A 330 9.32 -8.92 -12.72
N HIS A 331 8.03 -8.61 -12.61
CA HIS A 331 7.20 -8.87 -11.44
C HIS A 331 7.21 -10.36 -11.08
N GLU A 332 6.76 -11.21 -12.00
CA GLU A 332 6.65 -12.66 -11.79
C GLU A 332 8.01 -13.31 -11.47
N LEU A 333 9.09 -12.85 -12.11
CA LEU A 333 10.43 -13.36 -11.82
C LEU A 333 10.90 -12.98 -10.41
N SER A 334 10.56 -11.79 -9.93
CA SER A 334 10.96 -11.32 -8.60
C SER A 334 10.34 -12.15 -7.47
N HIS A 335 9.16 -12.72 -7.73
CA HIS A 335 8.51 -13.64 -6.80
C HIS A 335 9.37 -14.88 -6.48
N MET A 336 10.34 -15.23 -7.31
CA MET A 336 11.25 -16.33 -6.97
C MET A 336 11.98 -16.08 -5.65
N TRP A 337 12.25 -14.82 -5.31
CA TRP A 337 12.79 -14.42 -4.00
C TRP A 337 11.66 -14.08 -2.99
N PHE A 338 10.68 -13.24 -3.40
CA PHE A 338 9.60 -12.73 -2.54
C PHE A 338 8.28 -13.44 -2.87
N GLY A 339 7.92 -14.46 -2.10
CA GLY A 339 6.77 -15.32 -2.33
C GLY A 339 7.14 -16.80 -2.44
N ASN A 340 8.17 -17.13 -3.22
CA ASN A 340 8.57 -18.51 -3.47
C ASN A 340 9.71 -18.99 -2.56
N LYS A 341 10.86 -18.27 -2.51
CA LYS A 341 11.94 -18.58 -1.55
C LYS A 341 11.47 -18.28 -0.12
N VAL A 342 10.94 -17.09 0.12
CA VAL A 342 10.32 -16.70 1.39
C VAL A 342 8.86 -16.35 1.12
N THR A 343 7.93 -17.09 1.72
CA THR A 343 6.48 -16.90 1.55
C THR A 343 5.91 -16.15 2.74
N CYS A 344 4.91 -15.29 2.53
CA CYS A 344 4.18 -14.68 3.65
C CYS A 344 3.53 -15.76 4.53
N ALA A 345 3.52 -15.54 5.86
CA ALA A 345 2.97 -16.52 6.81
C ALA A 345 1.45 -16.66 6.72
N SER A 346 0.77 -15.65 6.17
CA SER A 346 -0.68 -15.64 5.96
C SER A 346 -1.06 -14.64 4.87
N ASP A 347 -2.28 -14.73 4.35
CA ASP A 347 -2.88 -13.76 3.44
C ASP A 347 -2.91 -12.32 4.01
N ALA A 348 -2.91 -12.20 5.33
CA ALA A 348 -2.84 -10.90 6.02
C ALA A 348 -1.48 -10.17 5.84
N ASP A 349 -0.43 -10.90 5.45
CA ASP A 349 0.92 -10.40 5.20
C ASP A 349 1.29 -10.40 3.70
N MET A 350 0.32 -10.51 2.80
CA MET A 350 0.55 -10.71 1.36
C MET A 350 1.41 -9.61 0.71
N TRP A 351 1.51 -8.42 1.30
CA TRP A 351 2.41 -7.37 0.80
C TRP A 351 3.89 -7.80 0.80
N LEU A 352 4.26 -8.81 1.62
CA LEU A 352 5.61 -9.40 1.62
C LEU A 352 5.91 -10.17 0.32
N ASN A 353 4.90 -10.63 -0.38
CA ASN A 353 5.00 -11.21 -1.71
C ASN A 353 4.79 -10.10 -2.77
N GLU A 354 3.59 -9.57 -2.85
CA GLU A 354 3.12 -8.70 -3.93
C GLU A 354 3.69 -7.28 -3.89
N GLY A 355 3.76 -6.67 -2.70
CA GLY A 355 4.33 -5.34 -2.54
C GLY A 355 5.82 -5.29 -2.89
N TRP A 356 6.57 -6.34 -2.54
CA TRP A 356 7.97 -6.47 -2.93
C TRP A 356 8.12 -6.70 -4.43
N ALA A 357 7.30 -7.56 -5.02
CA ALA A 357 7.31 -7.77 -6.47
C ALA A 357 6.94 -6.49 -7.24
N ARG A 358 5.96 -5.75 -6.74
CA ARG A 358 5.58 -4.44 -7.28
C ARG A 358 6.73 -3.43 -7.23
N TRP A 359 7.47 -3.39 -6.13
CA TRP A 359 8.67 -2.55 -6.01
C TRP A 359 9.81 -3.00 -6.93
N CYS A 360 9.98 -4.31 -7.14
CA CYS A 360 10.98 -4.84 -8.07
C CYS A 360 10.77 -4.37 -9.52
N GLU A 361 9.55 -4.02 -9.91
CA GLU A 361 9.26 -3.35 -11.17
C GLU A 361 9.92 -1.96 -11.27
N THR A 362 10.07 -1.25 -10.17
CA THR A 362 10.82 0.02 -10.09
C THR A 362 12.31 -0.25 -10.10
N LEU A 363 12.76 -1.24 -9.35
CA LEU A 363 14.19 -1.58 -9.21
C LEU A 363 14.83 -1.94 -10.55
N TYR A 364 14.20 -2.81 -11.37
CA TYR A 364 14.80 -3.14 -12.66
C TYR A 364 14.83 -1.93 -13.60
N ARG A 365 13.81 -1.05 -13.54
CA ARG A 365 13.80 0.19 -14.32
C ARG A 365 14.91 1.14 -13.94
N GLU A 366 15.23 1.23 -12.64
CA GLU A 366 16.35 2.02 -12.13
C GLU A 366 17.66 1.59 -12.80
N HIS A 367 17.89 0.27 -12.86
CA HIS A 367 19.12 -0.30 -13.40
C HIS A 367 19.19 -0.28 -14.94
N LEU A 368 18.09 -0.58 -15.64
CA LEU A 368 18.09 -0.65 -17.11
C LEU A 368 17.86 0.71 -17.77
N TYR A 369 17.03 1.56 -17.19
CA TYR A 369 16.56 2.79 -17.82
C TYR A 369 16.93 4.05 -17.03
N GLY A 370 17.59 3.90 -15.89
CA GLY A 370 18.11 4.97 -15.05
C GLY A 370 17.12 5.49 -14.00
N GLU A 371 17.68 6.19 -13.00
CA GLU A 371 16.94 6.70 -11.83
C GLU A 371 15.74 7.58 -12.18
N SER A 372 15.80 8.36 -13.27
CA SER A 372 14.68 9.20 -13.68
C SER A 372 13.44 8.37 -14.00
N THR A 373 13.63 7.26 -14.73
CA THR A 373 12.53 6.35 -15.09
C THR A 373 11.95 5.65 -13.86
N ALA A 374 12.81 5.28 -12.91
CA ALA A 374 12.37 4.70 -11.64
C ALA A 374 11.55 5.70 -10.81
N ARG A 375 12.00 6.96 -10.71
CA ARG A 375 11.24 8.02 -10.02
C ARG A 375 9.88 8.28 -10.67
N ASP A 376 9.82 8.33 -12.00
CA ASP A 376 8.54 8.50 -12.71
C ASP A 376 7.58 7.34 -12.43
N ASN A 377 8.11 6.11 -12.33
CA ASN A 377 7.32 4.95 -11.93
C ASN A 377 6.82 5.06 -10.48
N MET A 378 7.67 5.47 -9.53
CA MET A 378 7.27 5.66 -8.13
C MET A 378 6.22 6.76 -7.97
N ARG A 379 6.36 7.90 -8.66
CA ARG A 379 5.35 8.97 -8.66
C ARG A 379 3.99 8.49 -9.19
N SER A 380 4.02 7.71 -10.28
CA SER A 380 2.79 7.16 -10.85
C SER A 380 2.09 6.21 -9.88
N LEU A 381 2.87 5.36 -9.20
CA LEU A 381 2.39 4.44 -8.17
C LEU A 381 1.85 5.20 -6.96
N ALA A 382 2.59 6.18 -6.44
CA ALA A 382 2.17 7.03 -5.34
C ALA A 382 0.86 7.78 -5.65
N ARG A 383 0.74 8.35 -6.86
CA ARG A 383 -0.48 9.03 -7.30
C ARG A 383 -1.69 8.09 -7.31
N GLU A 384 -1.54 6.86 -7.79
CA GLU A 384 -2.63 5.88 -7.83
C GLU A 384 -3.10 5.53 -6.42
N VAL A 385 -2.17 5.23 -5.54
CA VAL A 385 -2.43 4.89 -4.14
C VAL A 385 -3.07 6.05 -3.38
N LEU A 386 -2.45 7.23 -3.40
CA LEU A 386 -2.89 8.40 -2.63
C LEU A 386 -4.27 8.93 -3.08
N ARG A 387 -4.61 8.68 -4.35
CA ARG A 387 -5.85 9.13 -4.94
C ARG A 387 -7.00 8.14 -4.83
N TYR A 388 -6.76 6.84 -5.05
CA TYR A 388 -7.83 5.88 -5.29
C TYR A 388 -7.92 4.75 -4.28
N ALA A 389 -6.82 4.27 -3.69
CA ALA A 389 -6.83 3.07 -2.87
C ALA A 389 -7.87 3.12 -1.73
N HIS A 390 -7.91 4.23 -1.00
CA HIS A 390 -8.86 4.41 0.10
C HIS A 390 -10.34 4.48 -0.34
N ILE A 391 -10.60 4.77 -1.61
CA ILE A 391 -11.95 4.82 -2.19
C ILE A 391 -12.36 3.45 -2.68
N SER A 392 -11.49 2.79 -3.45
CA SER A 392 -11.77 1.46 -4.01
C SER A 392 -11.90 0.38 -2.94
N GLU A 393 -11.16 0.51 -1.83
CA GLU A 393 -11.08 -0.50 -0.76
C GLU A 393 -11.77 -0.08 0.53
N GLY A 394 -12.52 1.04 0.50
CA GLY A 394 -13.42 1.45 1.58
C GLY A 394 -12.75 2.08 2.79
N GLY A 395 -11.50 2.55 2.67
CA GLY A 395 -10.79 3.28 3.72
C GLY A 395 -9.28 3.23 3.58
N TYR A 396 -8.59 3.93 4.47
CA TYR A 396 -7.14 3.80 4.61
C TYR A 396 -6.84 2.55 5.43
N LEU A 397 -6.07 1.62 4.87
CA LEU A 397 -5.82 0.31 5.47
C LEU A 397 -4.34 0.13 5.82
N PRO A 398 -4.03 -0.64 6.89
CA PRO A 398 -2.68 -1.12 7.14
C PRO A 398 -2.27 -2.13 6.05
N LEU A 399 -0.98 -2.38 5.89
CA LEU A 399 -0.47 -3.48 5.04
C LEU A 399 -0.60 -4.84 5.75
N SER A 400 -0.53 -4.85 7.08
CA SER A 400 -0.69 -6.02 7.93
C SER A 400 -1.34 -5.62 9.27
N PRO A 401 -2.39 -6.33 9.75
CA PRO A 401 -3.04 -7.42 9.03
C PRO A 401 -4.02 -6.90 7.94
N MET A 402 -3.90 -7.41 6.72
CA MET A 402 -4.84 -7.12 5.64
C MET A 402 -6.09 -8.00 5.75
N PRO A 403 -7.31 -7.46 5.58
CA PRO A 403 -8.52 -8.28 5.48
C PRO A 403 -8.48 -9.22 4.26
N SER A 404 -8.89 -10.49 4.45
CA SER A 404 -8.77 -11.53 3.40
C SER A 404 -9.49 -11.19 2.09
N ASN A 405 -10.56 -10.41 2.11
CA ASN A 405 -11.24 -9.97 0.88
C ASN A 405 -10.50 -8.86 0.11
N LEU A 406 -9.39 -8.36 0.63
CA LEU A 406 -8.54 -7.32 0.05
C LEU A 406 -7.08 -7.75 -0.11
N THR A 407 -6.79 -9.05 0.05
CA THR A 407 -5.45 -9.66 -0.08
C THR A 407 -4.75 -9.30 -1.39
N TYR A 408 -5.50 -9.11 -2.47
CA TYR A 408 -4.99 -8.72 -3.79
C TYR A 408 -5.45 -7.32 -4.20
N GLY A 409 -5.49 -6.40 -3.23
CA GLY A 409 -5.92 -5.02 -3.42
C GLY A 409 -4.76 -4.04 -3.65
N THR A 410 -5.13 -2.80 -4.01
CA THR A 410 -4.18 -1.71 -4.28
C THR A 410 -3.28 -1.39 -3.08
N HIS A 411 -3.79 -1.54 -1.84
CA HIS A 411 -2.93 -1.37 -0.67
C HIS A 411 -1.82 -2.43 -0.64
N VAL A 412 -2.13 -3.68 -0.90
CA VAL A 412 -1.15 -4.78 -0.85
C VAL A 412 -0.06 -4.60 -1.90
N TYR A 413 -0.45 -4.34 -3.16
CA TYR A 413 0.48 -4.15 -4.27
C TYR A 413 1.15 -2.79 -4.21
N ASP A 414 0.39 -1.72 -4.38
CA ASP A 414 0.95 -0.41 -4.68
C ASP A 414 1.44 0.31 -3.42
N LYS A 415 0.67 0.34 -2.31
CA LYS A 415 1.18 0.84 -1.03
C LYS A 415 2.31 -0.05 -0.52
N GLY A 416 2.22 -1.38 -0.70
CA GLY A 416 3.30 -2.31 -0.38
C GLY A 416 4.59 -1.95 -1.11
N GLY A 417 4.51 -1.66 -2.41
CA GLY A 417 5.64 -1.18 -3.21
C GLY A 417 6.21 0.15 -2.73
N MET A 418 5.33 1.11 -2.37
CA MET A 418 5.76 2.40 -1.80
C MET A 418 6.48 2.21 -0.46
N VAL A 419 5.96 1.38 0.42
CA VAL A 419 6.55 1.13 1.75
C VAL A 419 7.89 0.40 1.63
N THR A 420 8.02 -0.55 0.69
CA THR A 420 9.31 -1.20 0.40
C THR A 420 10.34 -0.17 -0.08
N HIS A 421 9.95 0.75 -0.97
CA HIS A 421 10.81 1.85 -1.42
C HIS A 421 11.19 2.80 -0.28
N ALA A 422 10.23 3.17 0.57
CA ALA A 422 10.46 3.99 1.75
C ALA A 422 11.42 3.31 2.75
N LEU A 423 11.33 1.99 2.93
CA LEU A 423 12.23 1.23 3.79
C LEU A 423 13.68 1.27 3.25
N ARG A 424 13.87 1.20 1.92
CA ARG A 424 15.16 1.44 1.28
C ARG A 424 15.68 2.85 1.55
N GLY A 425 14.85 3.88 1.40
CA GLY A 425 15.20 5.26 1.73
C GLY A 425 15.56 5.45 3.20
N TYR A 426 14.83 4.81 4.10
CA TYR A 426 15.04 4.87 5.54
C TYR A 426 16.38 4.25 5.98
N LEU A 427 16.73 3.11 5.44
CA LEU A 427 17.96 2.39 5.77
C LEU A 427 19.18 2.84 4.94
N GLY A 428 18.96 3.36 3.74
CA GLY A 428 19.96 3.55 2.71
C GLY A 428 20.37 2.24 2.02
N ASP A 429 20.85 2.34 0.78
CA ASP A 429 21.06 1.20 -0.11
C ASP A 429 21.91 0.08 0.49
N SER A 430 23.02 0.44 1.16
CA SER A 430 23.96 -0.56 1.70
C SER A 430 23.34 -1.43 2.79
N LEU A 431 22.66 -0.82 3.79
CA LEU A 431 22.02 -1.57 4.87
C LEU A 431 20.79 -2.31 4.35
N PHE A 432 20.01 -1.68 3.46
CA PHE A 432 18.82 -2.28 2.89
C PHE A 432 19.15 -3.56 2.10
N PHE A 433 19.97 -3.49 1.06
CA PHE A 433 20.24 -4.66 0.22
C PHE A 433 21.00 -5.77 0.96
N ASN A 434 21.95 -5.42 1.85
CA ASN A 434 22.64 -6.43 2.67
C ASN A 434 21.68 -7.08 3.67
N GLY A 435 20.81 -6.30 4.31
CA GLY A 435 19.82 -6.81 5.24
C GLY A 435 18.78 -7.70 4.56
N VAL A 436 18.28 -7.29 3.39
CA VAL A 436 17.32 -8.08 2.60
C VAL A 436 17.91 -9.40 2.13
N ARG A 437 19.15 -9.40 1.64
CA ARG A 437 19.86 -10.66 1.30
C ARG A 437 19.95 -11.60 2.50
N ALA A 438 20.41 -11.10 3.63
CA ALA A 438 20.53 -11.88 4.84
C ALA A 438 19.15 -12.40 5.33
N TYR A 439 18.09 -11.60 5.22
CA TYR A 439 16.71 -12.03 5.53
C TYR A 439 16.25 -13.17 4.61
N LEU A 440 16.47 -13.04 3.30
CA LEU A 440 16.11 -14.07 2.34
C LEU A 440 16.90 -15.38 2.51
N ASP A 441 18.10 -15.32 3.10
CA ASP A 441 18.90 -16.50 3.42
C ASP A 441 18.45 -17.13 4.75
N GLU A 442 18.16 -16.33 5.78
CA GLU A 442 17.68 -16.83 7.08
C GLU A 442 16.32 -17.52 6.98
N TYR A 443 15.40 -16.92 6.20
CA TYR A 443 14.05 -17.47 6.01
C TYR A 443 13.91 -18.30 4.73
N ALA A 444 15.04 -18.75 4.15
CA ALA A 444 15.02 -19.51 2.91
C ALA A 444 14.12 -20.75 3.03
N TYR A 445 13.13 -20.84 2.14
CA TYR A 445 12.13 -21.92 2.08
C TYR A 445 11.29 -22.05 3.37
N GLN A 446 11.05 -20.93 4.04
CA GLN A 446 10.21 -20.84 5.24
C GLN A 446 9.16 -19.73 5.06
N PRO A 447 8.07 -19.77 5.83
CA PRO A 447 7.14 -18.65 5.93
C PRO A 447 7.70 -17.56 6.83
N ALA A 448 7.34 -16.29 6.53
CA ALA A 448 7.68 -15.14 7.37
C ALA A 448 6.51 -14.16 7.46
N SER A 449 6.36 -13.52 8.63
CA SER A 449 5.41 -12.43 8.86
C SER A 449 6.05 -11.06 8.74
N SER A 450 5.24 -10.00 8.73
CA SER A 450 5.72 -8.62 8.78
C SER A 450 6.56 -8.34 10.04
N TYR A 451 6.24 -9.00 11.16
CA TYR A 451 7.03 -8.89 12.39
C TYR A 451 8.41 -9.55 12.24
N ASP A 452 8.48 -10.71 11.59
CA ASP A 452 9.75 -11.40 11.35
C ASP A 452 10.69 -10.55 10.49
N LEU A 453 10.16 -9.91 9.42
CA LEU A 453 10.93 -8.98 8.58
C LEU A 453 11.43 -7.78 9.39
N ARG A 454 10.57 -7.12 10.18
CA ARG A 454 10.92 -5.98 11.03
C ARG A 454 12.04 -6.35 12.01
N ASP A 455 11.84 -7.42 12.78
CA ASP A 455 12.72 -7.81 13.86
C ASP A 455 14.09 -8.26 13.33
N PHE A 456 14.09 -9.03 12.23
CA PHE A 456 15.32 -9.43 11.56
C PHE A 456 16.11 -8.24 11.03
N LEU A 457 15.46 -7.35 10.26
CA LEU A 457 16.15 -6.18 9.70
C LEU A 457 16.61 -5.22 10.80
N SER A 458 15.84 -5.04 11.87
CA SER A 458 16.25 -4.21 13.00
C SER A 458 17.52 -4.76 13.67
N GLN A 459 17.55 -6.08 13.90
CA GLN A 459 18.71 -6.74 14.49
C GLN A 459 19.94 -6.69 13.57
N TYR A 460 19.75 -7.00 12.28
CA TYR A 460 20.84 -7.06 11.30
C TYR A 460 21.47 -5.70 11.04
N THR A 461 20.65 -4.67 10.87
CA THR A 461 21.11 -3.32 10.52
C THR A 461 21.54 -2.49 11.72
N GLY A 462 21.16 -2.91 12.95
CA GLY A 462 21.31 -2.12 14.18
C GLY A 462 20.42 -0.88 14.22
N THR A 463 19.44 -0.77 13.33
CA THR A 463 18.47 0.33 13.25
C THR A 463 17.13 -0.16 13.79
N ASP A 464 16.59 0.49 14.82
CA ASP A 464 15.24 0.17 15.30
C ASP A 464 14.19 0.58 14.26
N LEU A 465 13.51 -0.40 13.69
CA LEU A 465 12.45 -0.22 12.69
C LEU A 465 11.05 -0.25 13.28
N THR A 466 10.90 -0.34 14.61
CA THR A 466 9.60 -0.42 15.27
C THR A 466 8.70 0.75 14.85
N GLY A 467 9.17 1.99 14.98
CA GLY A 467 8.39 3.18 14.60
C GLY A 467 8.04 3.22 13.12
N PHE A 468 8.94 2.78 12.23
CA PHE A 468 8.67 2.69 10.80
C PHE A 468 7.55 1.68 10.49
N PHE A 469 7.64 0.46 11.03
CA PHE A 469 6.63 -0.58 10.78
C PHE A 469 5.30 -0.24 11.45
N ASP A 470 5.29 0.29 12.67
CA ASP A 470 4.07 0.69 13.36
C ASP A 470 3.28 1.72 12.57
N PHE A 471 3.97 2.65 11.90
CA PHE A 471 3.33 3.66 11.09
C PHE A 471 2.97 3.17 9.67
N HIS A 472 3.94 2.62 8.92
CA HIS A 472 3.78 2.35 7.48
C HIS A 472 3.15 0.99 7.18
N VAL A 473 3.37 -0.01 8.06
CA VAL A 473 2.92 -1.40 7.85
C VAL A 473 1.68 -1.71 8.69
N PHE A 474 1.74 -1.48 10.00
CA PHE A 474 0.67 -1.83 10.93
C PHE A 474 -0.34 -0.70 11.11
N GLY A 475 0.00 0.52 10.75
CA GLY A 475 -0.89 1.68 10.73
C GLY A 475 -1.54 1.95 9.38
N PRO A 476 -2.73 2.57 9.39
CA PRO A 476 -3.38 3.05 8.16
C PRO A 476 -2.77 4.38 7.69
N GLY A 477 -3.00 4.73 6.42
CA GLY A 477 -2.68 6.06 5.90
C GLY A 477 -1.20 6.26 5.54
N TYR A 478 -0.84 7.54 5.45
CA TYR A 478 0.46 8.00 4.96
C TYR A 478 0.89 9.25 5.73
N ASN A 479 2.19 9.40 5.99
CA ASN A 479 2.76 10.67 6.43
C ASN A 479 2.99 11.62 5.25
N HIS A 480 3.30 12.85 5.56
CA HIS A 480 3.72 13.90 4.66
C HIS A 480 4.79 14.70 5.38
N VAL A 481 5.93 14.91 4.77
CA VAL A 481 7.03 15.72 5.34
C VAL A 481 7.23 16.96 4.51
N SER A 482 7.24 18.13 5.14
CA SER A 482 7.55 19.40 4.50
C SER A 482 8.60 20.18 5.27
N VAL A 483 9.37 21.00 4.56
CA VAL A 483 10.24 22.04 5.13
C VAL A 483 9.39 23.28 5.36
N ASP A 484 9.26 23.71 6.63
CA ASP A 484 8.52 24.92 6.97
C ASP A 484 9.37 26.18 6.76
N SER A 485 10.64 26.13 7.16
CA SER A 485 11.61 27.22 7.02
C SER A 485 13.03 26.73 7.28
N PHE A 486 14.02 27.55 6.95
CA PHE A 486 15.40 27.34 7.35
C PHE A 486 16.10 28.67 7.66
N HIS A 487 17.13 28.63 8.51
CA HIS A 487 17.97 29.74 8.85
C HIS A 487 19.43 29.41 8.57
N VAL A 488 20.15 30.35 7.95
CA VAL A 488 21.55 30.19 7.60
C VAL A 488 22.40 31.11 8.45
N THR A 489 23.44 30.56 9.09
CA THR A 489 24.42 31.31 9.89
C THR A 489 25.82 31.04 9.37
N PRO A 490 26.56 32.02 8.87
CA PRO A 490 27.96 31.85 8.47
C PRO A 490 28.83 31.46 9.68
N ALA A 491 29.69 30.43 9.55
CA ALA A 491 30.48 29.87 10.63
C ALA A 491 31.91 29.49 10.19
N GLY A 492 32.74 30.49 9.91
CA GLY A 492 34.18 30.31 9.76
C GLY A 492 34.65 29.39 8.64
N GLY A 493 34.03 29.46 7.47
CA GLY A 493 34.35 28.63 6.28
C GLY A 493 33.32 27.57 5.91
N HIS A 494 32.24 27.49 6.65
CA HIS A 494 31.04 26.72 6.36
C HIS A 494 29.82 27.54 6.77
N PHE A 495 28.64 26.97 6.53
CA PHE A 495 27.36 27.54 6.92
C PHE A 495 26.62 26.54 7.83
N ASP A 496 26.20 26.99 9.00
CA ASP A 496 25.28 26.25 9.85
C ASP A 496 23.86 26.56 9.38
N VAL A 497 23.14 25.53 8.98
CA VAL A 497 21.78 25.66 8.45
C VAL A 497 20.82 24.93 9.38
N GLU A 498 20.01 25.69 10.11
CA GLU A 498 18.95 25.17 10.94
C GLU A 498 17.69 25.01 10.09
N VAL A 499 17.18 23.79 9.97
CA VAL A 499 16.00 23.45 9.17
C VAL A 499 14.86 23.01 10.08
N PHE A 500 13.67 23.56 9.85
CA PHE A 500 12.44 23.24 10.54
C PHE A 500 11.54 22.43 9.60
N VAL A 501 11.12 21.25 10.06
CA VAL A 501 10.27 20.34 9.31
C VAL A 501 8.99 20.01 10.06
N ARG A 502 7.97 19.58 9.32
CA ARG A 502 6.67 19.20 9.86
C ARG A 502 6.16 17.93 9.21
N GLN A 503 5.43 17.11 10.01
CA GLN A 503 4.57 16.06 9.51
C GLN A 503 3.12 16.55 9.40
N LYS A 504 2.43 16.16 8.33
CA LYS A 504 0.98 16.13 8.21
C LYS A 504 0.57 14.68 7.90
N LEU A 505 -0.71 14.37 8.02
CA LEU A 505 -1.19 13.00 7.88
C LEU A 505 -2.31 12.90 6.87
N LYS A 506 -2.31 11.82 6.11
CA LYS A 506 -3.41 11.41 5.25
C LYS A 506 -3.92 10.05 5.71
N GLY A 507 -5.11 10.03 6.34
CA GLY A 507 -5.75 8.79 6.79
C GLY A 507 -5.09 8.10 7.99
N ALA A 508 -4.10 8.72 8.64
CA ALA A 508 -3.52 8.30 9.91
C ALA A 508 -3.91 9.28 11.03
N GLU A 509 -3.88 8.83 12.29
CA GLU A 509 -4.25 9.65 13.45
C GLU A 509 -3.05 10.23 14.20
N LEU A 510 -1.94 9.51 14.23
CA LEU A 510 -0.73 9.87 14.96
C LEU A 510 0.47 10.00 14.02
N PRO A 511 1.38 10.97 14.27
CA PRO A 511 2.58 11.12 13.47
C PRO A 511 3.54 9.95 13.65
N ALA A 512 4.36 9.70 12.63
CA ALA A 512 5.40 8.67 12.69
C ALA A 512 6.46 9.03 13.73
N ASP A 513 6.86 8.04 14.54
CA ASP A 513 8.03 8.15 15.40
C ASP A 513 9.30 7.83 14.62
N ASN A 514 10.41 8.46 15.00
CA ASN A 514 11.69 8.34 14.31
C ASN A 514 11.57 8.57 12.79
N CYS A 515 10.68 9.49 12.40
CA CYS A 515 10.49 9.83 11.00
C CYS A 515 11.81 10.31 10.40
N ARG A 516 12.24 9.65 9.34
CA ARG A 516 13.43 10.02 8.58
C ARG A 516 13.02 10.62 7.24
N SER A 517 13.65 11.73 6.87
CA SER A 517 13.48 12.32 5.55
C SER A 517 14.83 12.81 5.02
N GLU A 518 15.07 12.60 3.74
CA GLU A 518 16.18 13.23 3.05
C GLU A 518 15.86 14.70 2.81
N LEU A 519 16.81 15.58 3.14
CA LEU A 519 16.78 17.00 2.82
C LEU A 519 17.83 17.29 1.75
N ALA A 520 17.41 17.90 0.65
CA ALA A 520 18.29 18.39 -0.40
C ALA A 520 18.51 19.90 -0.24
N PHE A 521 19.76 20.28 -0.08
CA PHE A 521 20.21 21.66 0.02
C PHE A 521 20.78 22.10 -1.32
N MET A 522 20.23 23.12 -1.93
CA MET A 522 20.66 23.60 -3.25
C MET A 522 21.21 25.01 -3.15
N SER A 523 22.45 25.24 -3.65
CA SER A 523 23.03 26.58 -3.78
C SER A 523 22.42 27.35 -4.96
N ASN A 524 22.70 28.67 -5.04
CA ASN A 524 22.34 29.48 -6.22
C ASN A 524 22.94 28.93 -7.53
N ASP A 525 24.11 28.29 -7.47
CA ASP A 525 24.77 27.66 -8.60
C ASP A 525 24.27 26.25 -8.89
N ARG A 526 23.20 25.82 -8.18
CA ARG A 526 22.54 24.50 -8.29
C ARG A 526 23.44 23.32 -7.88
N ILE A 527 24.42 23.54 -7.03
CA ILE A 527 25.12 22.48 -6.34
C ILE A 527 24.16 21.92 -5.29
N VAL A 528 23.98 20.59 -5.26
CA VAL A 528 23.09 19.92 -4.31
C VAL A 528 23.89 19.06 -3.36
N GLU A 529 23.63 19.20 -2.07
CA GLU A 529 24.03 18.26 -1.02
C GLU A 529 22.82 17.72 -0.30
N THR A 530 22.84 16.43 0.08
CA THR A 530 21.78 15.82 0.84
C THR A 530 22.20 15.52 2.26
N ARG A 531 21.25 15.61 3.18
CA ARG A 531 21.37 15.23 4.59
C ARG A 531 20.08 14.56 5.03
N THR A 532 20.16 13.72 6.04
CA THR A 532 18.98 13.10 6.64
C THR A 532 18.61 13.82 7.93
N ILE A 533 17.35 14.21 8.04
CA ILE A 533 16.76 14.63 9.31
C ILE A 533 16.02 13.46 9.94
N THR A 534 16.11 13.33 11.27
CA THR A 534 15.31 12.36 12.04
C THR A 534 14.59 13.11 13.16
N PHE A 535 13.29 12.90 13.29
CA PHE A 535 12.48 13.56 14.31
C PHE A 535 11.25 12.73 14.65
N SER A 536 10.60 13.04 15.77
CA SER A 536 9.36 12.40 16.23
C SER A 536 8.29 13.45 16.46
N GLY A 537 7.02 13.06 16.32
CA GLY A 537 5.90 13.96 16.51
C GLY A 537 5.66 14.89 15.30
N TRP A 538 4.90 15.96 15.53
CA TRP A 538 4.39 16.83 14.46
C TRP A 538 5.44 17.74 13.82
N GLN A 539 6.49 18.09 14.55
CA GLN A 539 7.52 19.03 14.11
C GLN A 539 8.89 18.59 14.58
N GLY A 540 9.92 18.95 13.82
CA GLY A 540 11.31 18.71 14.17
C GLY A 540 12.23 19.80 13.63
N SER A 541 13.43 19.90 14.19
CA SER A 541 14.48 20.74 13.64
C SER A 541 15.85 20.10 13.80
N SER A 542 16.78 20.45 12.91
CA SER A 542 18.19 20.05 13.01
C SER A 542 19.08 21.09 12.37
N VAL A 543 20.33 21.17 12.85
CA VAL A 543 21.36 22.04 12.29
C VAL A 543 22.33 21.19 11.45
N PHE A 544 22.55 21.62 10.21
CA PHE A 544 23.45 20.96 9.27
C PHE A 544 24.60 21.88 8.88
N GLN A 545 25.80 21.35 8.77
CA GLN A 545 26.95 22.07 8.27
C GLN A 545 27.12 21.85 6.78
N LEU A 546 27.14 22.94 6.01
CA LEU A 546 27.28 22.92 4.56
C LEU A 546 28.46 23.75 4.09
N PRO A 547 29.16 23.35 3.01
CA PRO A 547 30.24 24.10 2.43
C PRO A 547 29.81 25.36 1.65
N PHE A 548 28.50 25.54 1.43
CA PHE A 548 27.89 26.64 0.71
C PHE A 548 26.62 27.13 1.41
N GLU A 549 26.22 28.34 1.12
CA GLU A 549 24.94 28.91 1.53
C GLU A 549 23.82 28.36 0.66
N PRO A 550 22.85 27.61 1.21
CA PRO A 550 21.73 27.11 0.43
C PRO A 550 20.74 28.23 0.09
N ALA A 551 20.31 28.28 -1.16
CA ALA A 551 19.22 29.12 -1.63
C ALA A 551 17.86 28.43 -1.50
N LEU A 552 17.85 27.09 -1.45
CA LEU A 552 16.64 26.27 -1.38
C LEU A 552 16.93 25.03 -0.55
N VAL A 553 15.98 24.63 0.28
CA VAL A 553 15.98 23.37 1.04
C VAL A 553 14.69 22.62 0.73
N MET A 554 14.80 21.40 0.25
CA MET A 554 13.69 20.58 -0.20
C MET A 554 13.67 19.25 0.56
N ALA A 555 12.50 18.81 0.96
CA ALA A 555 12.31 17.44 1.45
C ALA A 555 12.12 16.50 0.25
N ASP A 556 12.71 15.31 0.35
CA ASP A 556 12.53 14.16 -0.55
C ASP A 556 12.65 14.47 -2.05
N LEU A 557 13.68 15.21 -2.46
CA LEU A 557 13.91 15.55 -3.86
C LEU A 557 14.02 14.32 -4.79
N TYR A 558 14.41 13.17 -4.25
CA TYR A 558 14.64 11.94 -5.00
C TYR A 558 13.57 10.87 -4.79
N GLU A 559 12.39 11.23 -4.23
CA GLU A 559 11.23 10.35 -4.05
C GLU A 559 11.51 9.08 -3.22
N ARG A 560 12.28 9.22 -2.14
CA ARG A 560 12.71 8.07 -1.31
C ARG A 560 11.85 7.81 -0.08
N ASN A 561 10.97 8.75 0.30
CA ASN A 561 10.19 8.64 1.54
C ASN A 561 8.89 7.86 1.40
N GLY A 562 8.32 7.77 0.18
CA GLY A 562 6.99 7.18 -0.02
C GLY A 562 5.90 7.91 0.76
N ASP A 563 5.99 9.24 0.84
CA ASP A 563 5.11 10.09 1.61
C ASP A 563 3.87 10.56 0.80
N ALA A 564 2.99 11.35 1.43
CA ALA A 564 1.78 11.86 0.79
C ALA A 564 2.05 13.08 -0.10
N THR A 565 3.08 13.01 -0.95
CA THR A 565 3.42 14.01 -1.97
C THR A 565 3.61 13.38 -3.34
N THR A 566 3.46 14.17 -4.38
CA THR A 566 3.98 13.89 -5.72
C THR A 566 4.57 15.18 -6.26
N ASP A 567 5.82 15.14 -6.70
CA ASP A 567 6.48 16.33 -7.19
C ASP A 567 7.09 16.16 -8.58
N ASN A 568 7.43 17.26 -9.18
CA ASN A 568 8.22 17.29 -10.40
C ASN A 568 9.08 18.55 -10.43
N TYR A 569 10.28 18.45 -10.97
CA TYR A 569 11.17 19.61 -11.08
C TYR A 569 11.83 19.67 -12.45
N GLN A 570 12.05 20.91 -12.91
CA GLN A 570 12.63 21.18 -14.23
C GLN A 570 13.56 22.38 -14.20
N THR A 571 14.57 22.35 -15.07
CA THR A 571 15.37 23.53 -15.40
C THR A 571 14.80 24.20 -16.66
N ILE A 572 14.22 25.37 -16.50
CA ILE A 572 13.53 26.14 -17.52
C ILE A 572 14.47 27.20 -18.12
N ARG A 573 14.67 27.16 -19.45
CA ARG A 573 15.55 28.08 -20.20
C ARG A 573 14.87 28.72 -21.38
N ALA A 574 13.58 28.45 -21.60
CA ALA A 574 12.83 28.91 -22.74
C ALA A 574 11.44 29.37 -22.33
N THR A 575 10.81 30.18 -23.17
CA THR A 575 9.37 30.50 -23.09
C THR A 575 8.55 29.31 -23.55
N GLY A 576 7.33 29.18 -23.07
CA GLY A 576 6.38 28.12 -23.48
C GLY A 576 5.69 27.42 -22.33
N LEU A 577 4.92 26.39 -22.69
CA LEU A 577 4.18 25.59 -21.73
C LEU A 577 5.05 24.43 -21.24
N PHE A 578 5.25 24.36 -19.91
CA PHE A 578 5.92 23.29 -19.22
C PHE A 578 4.91 22.47 -18.41
N ASP A 579 4.93 21.17 -18.59
CA ASP A 579 4.12 20.23 -17.83
C ASP A 579 4.94 19.74 -16.62
N PHE A 580 4.30 19.66 -15.46
CA PHE A 580 4.85 19.02 -14.27
C PHE A 580 4.03 17.76 -13.98
N PRO A 581 4.35 16.63 -14.60
CA PRO A 581 3.59 15.41 -14.48
C PRO A 581 3.30 15.03 -13.03
N ASP A 582 2.14 14.41 -12.80
CA ASP A 582 1.64 13.93 -11.51
C ASP A 582 1.33 15.01 -10.45
N THR A 583 1.53 16.29 -10.78
CA THR A 583 1.23 17.41 -9.87
C THR A 583 -0.10 18.13 -10.17
N TYR A 584 -0.79 17.79 -11.24
CA TYR A 584 -1.99 18.53 -11.69
C TYR A 584 -1.74 20.02 -11.96
N PHE A 585 -0.51 20.36 -12.32
CA PHE A 585 -0.05 21.71 -12.57
C PHE A 585 0.74 21.81 -13.89
N LYS A 586 0.58 22.94 -14.59
CA LYS A 586 1.42 23.34 -15.71
C LYS A 586 1.82 24.80 -15.57
N MET A 587 2.90 25.19 -16.22
CA MET A 587 3.43 26.55 -16.16
C MET A 587 3.61 27.10 -17.58
N ASP A 588 2.96 28.24 -17.88
CA ASP A 588 3.28 29.05 -19.06
C ASP A 588 4.38 30.05 -18.73
N VAL A 589 5.56 29.82 -19.22
CA VAL A 589 6.70 30.70 -19.01
C VAL A 589 6.73 31.80 -20.07
N ILE A 590 6.57 33.03 -19.62
CA ILE A 590 6.56 34.25 -20.43
C ILE A 590 7.97 34.79 -20.58
N ASN A 591 8.75 34.80 -19.50
CA ASN A 591 10.16 35.18 -19.45
C ASN A 591 10.91 34.22 -18.54
N PRO A 592 11.85 33.39 -19.03
CA PRO A 592 12.61 32.47 -18.19
C PRO A 592 13.79 33.16 -17.45
N GLY A 593 14.16 34.38 -17.78
CA GLY A 593 15.47 34.94 -17.45
C GLY A 593 16.59 34.12 -18.09
N ASP A 594 17.73 33.98 -17.40
CA ASP A 594 18.81 33.09 -17.89
C ASP A 594 18.44 31.61 -17.78
N SER A 595 18.09 31.18 -16.60
CA SER A 595 17.50 29.86 -16.35
C SER A 595 16.89 29.77 -14.95
N ALA A 596 15.70 29.21 -14.83
CA ALA A 596 15.06 28.94 -13.56
C ALA A 596 15.10 27.45 -13.22
N PHE A 597 15.42 27.10 -11.97
CA PHE A 597 15.11 25.79 -11.41
C PHE A 597 13.73 25.90 -10.75
N VAL A 598 12.80 25.06 -11.13
CA VAL A 598 11.43 25.07 -10.60
C VAL A 598 11.06 23.67 -10.14
N ARG A 599 10.64 23.53 -8.89
CA ARG A 599 9.98 22.34 -8.34
C ARG A 599 8.53 22.69 -8.05
N VAL A 600 7.64 21.79 -8.40
CA VAL A 600 6.21 21.86 -8.04
C VAL A 600 5.89 20.60 -7.28
N THR A 601 5.46 20.74 -6.04
CA THR A 601 5.00 19.64 -5.19
C THR A 601 3.49 19.72 -5.05
N HIS A 602 2.80 18.63 -5.37
CA HIS A 602 1.40 18.42 -5.08
C HIS A 602 1.29 17.65 -3.76
N HIS A 603 0.75 18.29 -2.74
CA HIS A 603 0.56 17.70 -1.42
C HIS A 603 -0.82 17.07 -1.34
N TRP A 604 -0.87 15.79 -1.04
CA TRP A 604 -2.12 15.00 -0.91
C TRP A 604 -2.73 15.08 0.49
N VAL A 605 -2.49 16.15 1.20
CA VAL A 605 -2.99 16.45 2.54
C VAL A 605 -3.66 17.82 2.55
N ALA A 606 -4.48 18.08 3.55
CA ALA A 606 -5.08 19.41 3.71
C ALA A 606 -4.03 20.49 3.90
N PRO A 607 -4.20 21.71 3.32
CA PRO A 607 -3.40 22.87 3.66
C PRO A 607 -3.60 23.24 5.14
N ASP A 608 -2.73 24.09 5.68
CA ASP A 608 -2.99 24.69 6.99
C ASP A 608 -4.23 25.60 6.93
N GLY A 609 -4.97 25.64 8.03
CA GLY A 609 -6.16 26.49 8.16
C GLY A 609 -5.85 27.99 8.02
N LEU A 610 -6.90 28.77 7.89
CA LEU A 610 -6.82 30.22 7.95
C LEU A 610 -6.35 30.67 9.35
N LEU A 611 -5.37 31.55 9.42
CA LEU A 611 -4.94 32.16 10.70
C LEU A 611 -6.06 32.99 11.29
N GLU A 612 -6.77 33.74 10.41
CA GLU A 612 -7.96 34.46 10.79
C GLU A 612 -9.21 33.87 10.10
N PRO A 613 -10.23 33.47 10.86
CA PRO A 613 -11.42 32.88 10.28
C PRO A 613 -12.11 33.82 9.29
N ARG A 614 -12.38 33.34 8.08
CA ARG A 614 -13.16 34.01 7.04
C ARG A 614 -14.49 33.27 6.88
N PRO A 615 -15.59 33.75 7.51
CA PRO A 615 -16.86 33.05 7.44
C PRO A 615 -17.32 32.84 6.00
N GLY A 616 -17.71 31.61 5.66
CA GLY A 616 -18.14 31.20 4.33
C GLY A 616 -17.03 30.80 3.36
N LEU A 617 -15.77 30.94 3.74
CA LEU A 617 -14.65 30.43 2.97
C LEU A 617 -14.22 29.05 3.50
N THR A 618 -14.25 28.04 2.64
CA THR A 618 -13.82 26.68 2.94
C THR A 618 -12.59 26.35 2.09
N LEU A 619 -11.49 25.96 2.73
CA LEU A 619 -10.28 25.50 2.05
C LEU A 619 -10.44 24.04 1.60
N SER A 620 -9.63 23.61 0.63
CA SER A 620 -9.51 22.19 0.30
C SER A 620 -9.17 21.39 1.54
N ASP A 621 -9.86 20.28 1.74
CA ASP A 621 -9.58 19.30 2.82
C ASP A 621 -8.65 18.18 2.36
N TYR A 622 -8.18 18.25 1.11
CA TYR A 622 -7.58 17.10 0.44
C TYR A 622 -6.20 17.37 -0.15
N ARG A 623 -5.92 18.59 -0.67
CA ARG A 623 -4.70 18.90 -1.41
C ARG A 623 -4.35 20.38 -1.47
N TYR A 624 -3.08 20.65 -1.70
CA TYR A 624 -2.54 21.96 -2.03
C TYR A 624 -1.23 21.81 -2.84
N TRP A 625 -0.65 22.91 -3.29
CA TRP A 625 0.60 22.91 -4.07
C TRP A 625 1.65 23.80 -3.43
N SER A 626 2.92 23.42 -3.56
CA SER A 626 4.07 24.31 -3.40
C SER A 626 4.75 24.54 -4.73
N VAL A 627 5.07 25.78 -5.04
CA VAL A 627 5.91 26.19 -6.17
C VAL A 627 7.18 26.76 -5.61
N GLU A 628 8.27 26.04 -5.74
CA GLU A 628 9.57 26.38 -5.18
C GLU A 628 10.63 26.44 -6.26
N GLY A 629 11.75 27.12 -6.00
CA GLY A 629 12.83 27.11 -6.97
C GLY A 629 13.83 28.24 -6.79
N ILE A 630 14.75 28.29 -7.75
CA ILE A 630 15.72 29.40 -7.91
C ILE A 630 15.32 30.14 -9.18
N PHE A 631 14.76 31.32 -8.97
CA PHE A 631 14.20 32.14 -10.03
C PHE A 631 15.14 33.31 -10.31
N PRO A 632 15.60 33.51 -11.57
CA PRO A 632 16.39 34.66 -11.95
C PRO A 632 15.56 35.94 -11.94
N GLU A 633 16.24 37.10 -11.89
CA GLU A 633 15.58 38.40 -11.98
C GLU A 633 14.76 38.50 -13.30
N GLY A 634 13.54 39.00 -13.20
CA GLY A 634 12.63 39.14 -14.33
C GLY A 634 11.92 37.87 -14.78
N PHE A 635 12.05 36.74 -14.05
CA PHE A 635 11.25 35.54 -14.33
C PHE A 635 9.75 35.84 -14.29
N GLN A 636 9.02 35.43 -15.32
CA GLN A 636 7.57 35.61 -15.40
C GLN A 636 6.90 34.38 -15.95
N ALA A 637 5.86 33.94 -15.26
CA ALA A 637 5.05 32.77 -15.67
C ALA A 637 3.60 32.90 -15.22
N THR A 638 2.71 32.15 -15.89
CA THR A 638 1.34 31.91 -15.48
C THR A 638 1.23 30.47 -14.99
N GLY A 639 0.74 30.26 -13.76
CA GLY A 639 0.42 28.93 -13.24
C GLY A 639 -0.94 28.45 -13.75
N ARG A 640 -1.04 27.18 -14.09
CA ARG A 640 -2.26 26.48 -14.48
C ARG A 640 -2.55 25.36 -13.49
N PHE A 641 -3.53 25.56 -12.62
CA PHE A 641 -3.94 24.61 -11.59
C PHE A 641 -5.20 23.89 -12.05
N THR A 642 -5.16 22.55 -12.07
CA THR A 642 -6.31 21.74 -12.45
C THR A 642 -7.25 21.57 -11.25
N TYR A 643 -8.55 21.84 -11.44
CA TYR A 643 -9.61 21.43 -10.52
C TYR A 643 -10.47 20.35 -11.16
N ASN A 644 -10.92 19.39 -10.33
CA ASN A 644 -11.77 18.30 -10.80
C ASN A 644 -12.66 17.79 -9.66
N ARG A 645 -13.96 18.06 -9.77
CA ARG A 645 -14.93 17.51 -8.84
C ARG A 645 -15.02 16.00 -8.87
N GLY A 646 -14.76 15.39 -10.01
CA GLY A 646 -14.74 13.94 -10.18
C GLY A 646 -13.40 13.29 -9.84
N ASN A 647 -13.34 11.98 -9.96
CA ASN A 647 -12.11 11.19 -9.89
C ASN A 647 -11.30 11.41 -8.59
N ALA A 648 -12.00 11.53 -7.46
CA ALA A 648 -11.38 11.60 -6.14
C ALA A 648 -10.36 12.75 -5.94
N LEU A 649 -10.63 13.92 -6.48
CA LEU A 649 -9.79 15.11 -6.25
C LEU A 649 -10.50 16.18 -5.41
N ASP A 650 -11.49 16.88 -5.98
CA ASP A 650 -12.12 18.04 -5.30
C ASP A 650 -13.61 17.80 -4.98
N ASN A 651 -14.00 16.53 -4.82
CA ASN A 651 -15.40 16.13 -4.64
C ASN A 651 -16.05 16.75 -3.40
N ASN A 652 -15.29 16.84 -2.28
CA ASN A 652 -15.77 17.40 -1.03
C ASN A 652 -15.79 18.92 -1.05
N LEU A 653 -14.89 19.55 -1.82
CA LEU A 653 -14.78 21.00 -1.91
C LEU A 653 -15.82 21.59 -2.88
N ILE A 654 -15.93 21.02 -4.09
CA ILE A 654 -16.82 21.52 -5.15
C ILE A 654 -18.10 20.69 -5.14
N THR A 655 -19.12 21.11 -4.39
CA THR A 655 -20.34 20.33 -4.16
C THR A 655 -21.46 20.67 -5.13
N SER A 656 -21.51 21.92 -5.62
CA SER A 656 -22.55 22.42 -6.50
C SER A 656 -22.03 23.38 -7.58
N SER A 657 -22.85 23.67 -8.59
CA SER A 657 -22.54 24.66 -9.62
C SER A 657 -22.54 26.10 -9.13
N ALA A 658 -23.10 26.31 -7.94
CA ALA A 658 -23.18 27.60 -7.30
C ALA A 658 -21.90 27.94 -6.50
N ASP A 659 -21.05 26.96 -6.22
CA ASP A 659 -19.82 27.14 -5.47
C ASP A 659 -18.88 28.10 -6.20
N SER A 660 -18.53 29.19 -5.52
CA SER A 660 -17.55 30.20 -6.02
C SER A 660 -16.14 29.68 -5.78
N LEU A 661 -15.65 28.85 -6.68
CA LEU A 661 -14.30 28.29 -6.62
C LEU A 661 -13.24 29.39 -6.83
N VAL A 662 -12.31 29.52 -5.91
CA VAL A 662 -11.18 30.45 -5.90
C VAL A 662 -9.86 29.69 -5.64
N ILE A 663 -8.75 30.35 -5.93
CA ILE A 663 -7.43 29.89 -5.52
C ILE A 663 -6.83 30.92 -4.56
N LEU A 664 -6.20 30.44 -3.50
CA LEU A 664 -5.51 31.24 -2.52
C LEU A 664 -4.01 30.96 -2.59
N PHE A 665 -3.23 31.92 -2.17
CA PHE A 665 -1.77 31.90 -2.14
C PHE A 665 -1.26 32.34 -0.76
N ARG A 666 -0.13 31.75 -0.33
CA ARG A 666 0.71 32.29 0.72
C ARG A 666 2.19 32.09 0.41
N PRO A 667 3.10 32.99 0.88
CA PRO A 667 4.52 32.86 0.59
C PRO A 667 5.20 31.64 1.24
N GLY A 668 4.64 31.09 2.30
CA GLY A 668 5.17 29.93 3.01
C GLY A 668 4.33 29.52 4.21
N ALA A 669 4.72 28.43 4.85
CA ALA A 669 4.06 27.89 6.03
C ALA A 669 3.98 28.94 7.16
N GLY A 670 2.87 28.91 7.92
CA GLY A 670 2.63 29.86 9.02
C GLY A 670 2.21 31.27 8.61
N GLN A 671 2.10 31.55 7.30
CA GLN A 671 1.58 32.84 6.80
C GLN A 671 0.11 32.74 6.41
N GLU A 672 -0.57 33.89 6.38
CA GLU A 672 -2.00 33.95 6.06
C GLU A 672 -2.25 33.73 4.58
N TRP A 673 -3.30 32.95 4.26
CA TRP A 673 -3.79 32.75 2.92
C TRP A 673 -4.39 34.03 2.33
N GLN A 674 -3.94 34.41 1.17
CA GLN A 674 -4.34 35.64 0.47
C GLN A 674 -5.03 35.31 -0.85
N SER A 675 -6.01 36.13 -1.22
CA SER A 675 -6.59 36.07 -2.57
C SER A 675 -5.60 36.58 -3.61
N VAL A 676 -5.49 35.89 -4.74
CA VAL A 676 -4.67 36.30 -5.88
C VAL A 676 -5.56 36.47 -7.11
N PRO A 677 -5.16 37.33 -8.09
CA PRO A 677 -5.85 37.39 -9.37
C PRO A 677 -5.82 36.04 -10.08
N PHE A 678 -6.94 35.59 -10.60
CA PHE A 678 -7.00 34.38 -11.40
C PHE A 678 -8.09 34.46 -12.47
N ASN A 679 -7.99 33.59 -13.48
CA ASN A 679 -9.02 33.32 -14.48
C ASN A 679 -9.36 31.83 -14.45
N ARG A 680 -10.65 31.48 -14.54
CA ARG A 680 -11.11 30.10 -14.59
C ARG A 680 -11.59 29.75 -15.99
N GLN A 681 -11.16 28.60 -16.51
CA GLN A 681 -11.60 28.05 -17.79
C GLN A 681 -12.10 26.62 -17.58
N GLY A 682 -13.22 26.29 -18.18
CA GLY A 682 -13.89 24.98 -18.09
C GLY A 682 -15.20 25.05 -17.33
N PRO A 683 -16.00 23.95 -17.36
CA PRO A 683 -17.23 23.83 -16.60
C PRO A 683 -16.92 23.77 -15.08
N TRP A 684 -17.98 23.96 -14.26
CA TRP A 684 -17.79 24.00 -12.82
C TRP A 684 -17.21 22.68 -12.22
N GLN A 685 -17.44 21.55 -12.88
CA GLN A 685 -16.97 20.24 -12.42
C GLN A 685 -15.49 19.98 -12.70
N LEU A 686 -14.95 20.54 -13.77
CA LEU A 686 -13.60 20.24 -14.25
C LEU A 686 -13.06 21.42 -15.05
N GLY A 687 -11.84 21.84 -14.76
CA GLY A 687 -11.20 22.89 -15.54
C GLY A 687 -9.85 23.30 -15.01
N ILE A 688 -9.41 24.47 -15.41
CA ILE A 688 -8.12 25.04 -15.08
C ILE A 688 -8.32 26.44 -14.49
N ILE A 689 -7.60 26.71 -13.41
CA ILE A 689 -7.42 28.05 -12.85
C ILE A 689 -6.06 28.57 -13.31
N TYR A 690 -6.08 29.70 -13.99
CA TYR A 690 -4.89 30.42 -14.45
C TYR A 690 -4.55 31.51 -13.44
N VAL A 691 -3.36 31.47 -12.88
CA VAL A 691 -2.81 32.49 -11.98
C VAL A 691 -1.75 33.25 -12.74
N PRO A 692 -2.04 34.46 -13.28
CA PRO A 692 -1.02 35.30 -13.88
C PRO A 692 -0.05 35.80 -12.83
N ASN A 693 1.21 36.05 -13.22
CA ASN A 693 2.27 36.44 -12.31
C ASN A 693 2.44 35.45 -11.14
N LEU A 694 2.66 34.19 -11.50
CA LEU A 694 2.90 33.12 -10.54
C LEU A 694 4.08 33.48 -9.61
N LEU A 695 3.87 33.37 -8.30
CA LEU A 695 4.87 33.60 -7.27
C LEU A 695 5.33 32.30 -6.65
N PRO A 696 6.58 32.19 -6.19
CA PRO A 696 7.00 31.10 -5.30
C PRO A 696 6.21 31.10 -4.01
N GLY A 697 5.79 29.91 -3.55
CA GLY A 697 5.00 29.76 -2.33
C GLY A 697 3.94 28.68 -2.48
N GLU A 698 2.96 28.70 -1.60
CA GLU A 698 1.90 27.69 -1.53
C GLU A 698 0.60 28.19 -2.13
N TYR A 699 -0.13 27.26 -2.78
CA TYR A 699 -1.43 27.50 -3.44
C TYR A 699 -2.43 26.48 -3.01
N THR A 700 -3.67 26.90 -2.71
CA THR A 700 -4.78 25.98 -2.41
C THR A 700 -6.08 26.41 -3.07
N LEU A 701 -6.90 25.44 -3.40
CA LEU A 701 -8.28 25.69 -3.82
C LEU A 701 -9.13 26.01 -2.59
N ALA A 702 -10.07 26.90 -2.77
CA ALA A 702 -11.09 27.21 -1.76
C ALA A 702 -12.41 27.54 -2.43
N VAL A 703 -13.50 27.44 -1.66
CA VAL A 703 -14.83 27.74 -2.12
C VAL A 703 -15.48 28.76 -1.18
N TRP A 704 -16.10 29.80 -1.74
CA TRP A 704 -17.04 30.64 -1.02
C TRP A 704 -18.41 29.99 -1.06
N ASP A 705 -19.02 29.81 0.11
CA ASP A 705 -20.43 29.42 0.23
C ASP A 705 -21.32 30.53 -0.33
N GLU A 706 -22.11 30.22 -1.38
CA GLU A 706 -22.99 31.20 -2.03
C GLU A 706 -23.98 31.85 -1.06
N LEU A 707 -24.43 31.10 -0.07
CA LEU A 707 -25.33 31.64 0.98
C LEU A 707 -24.65 32.73 1.82
N PHE A 708 -23.36 32.66 2.01
CA PHE A 708 -22.59 33.69 2.73
C PHE A 708 -22.24 34.89 1.82
N VAL A 709 -21.93 34.66 0.55
CA VAL A 709 -21.61 35.73 -0.38
C VAL A 709 -22.83 36.60 -0.64
N ASN A 710 -23.96 35.99 -0.82
CA ASN A 710 -25.23 36.70 -1.05
C ASN A 710 -25.79 37.38 0.23
N ALA A 711 -25.43 36.93 1.43
CA ALA A 711 -25.76 37.59 2.69
C ALA A 711 -24.92 38.84 2.96
N GLY A 712 -23.75 38.98 2.30
CA GLY A 712 -22.81 40.12 2.44
C GLY A 712 -22.96 41.19 1.36
N SER A 713 -23.64 40.94 0.24
CA SER A 713 -23.71 41.82 -0.94
C SER A 713 -25.00 42.66 -0.98
N GLN A 714 -25.47 43.19 0.15
CA GLN A 714 -26.45 44.28 0.10
C GLN A 714 -25.71 45.62 0.05
N GLU A 715 -25.93 46.36 -1.07
CA GLU A 715 -25.48 47.73 -1.21
C GLU A 715 -25.86 48.60 0.02
N PRO A 716 -25.01 49.56 0.39
CA PRO A 716 -25.34 50.51 1.45
C PRO A 716 -26.49 51.41 1.00
N GLY A 717 -27.72 51.04 1.29
CA GLY A 717 -28.88 51.84 0.89
C GLY A 717 -30.26 51.21 1.20
N ASN A 718 -30.33 49.92 1.46
CA ASN A 718 -31.60 49.27 1.78
C ASN A 718 -31.60 48.81 3.25
N THR A 719 -32.46 49.39 4.06
CA THR A 719 -32.76 48.92 5.43
C THR A 719 -33.02 47.43 5.41
N SER A 720 -32.20 46.65 6.07
CA SER A 720 -32.31 45.18 6.12
C SER A 720 -33.71 44.80 6.56
N PHE A 721 -34.43 43.98 5.76
CA PHE A 721 -35.82 43.57 6.06
C PHE A 721 -35.89 42.78 7.38
N LEU A 722 -34.86 42.05 7.74
CA LEU A 722 -34.69 41.33 9.00
C LEU A 722 -33.59 41.98 9.85
N LYS A 723 -33.95 42.35 11.09
CA LYS A 723 -33.00 42.77 12.11
C LYS A 723 -33.10 41.82 13.30
N ILE A 724 -31.96 41.40 13.80
CA ILE A 724 -31.86 40.46 14.92
C ILE A 724 -31.17 41.18 16.09
N ALA A 725 -31.79 41.26 17.26
CA ALA A 725 -31.24 41.92 18.43
C ALA A 725 -31.72 41.26 19.75
N PRO A 726 -30.81 40.97 20.67
CA PRO A 726 -29.35 41.08 20.56
C PRO A 726 -28.77 40.05 19.60
N ASN A 727 -27.68 40.38 18.94
CA ASN A 727 -26.90 39.47 18.09
C ASN A 727 -25.40 39.91 18.18
N PRO A 728 -24.54 39.15 18.83
CA PRO A 728 -24.77 37.82 19.41
C PRO A 728 -25.84 37.74 20.49
N ALA A 729 -26.56 36.61 20.52
CA ALA A 729 -27.56 36.29 21.50
C ALA A 729 -27.06 35.29 22.54
N THR A 730 -27.45 35.43 23.80
CA THR A 730 -27.16 34.45 24.86
C THR A 730 -28.31 33.46 25.05
N TYR A 731 -29.41 33.93 25.69
CA TYR A 731 -30.58 33.09 26.00
C TYR A 731 -31.83 33.52 25.28
N MET A 732 -31.88 34.74 24.78
CA MET A 732 -33.04 35.33 24.09
C MET A 732 -32.59 36.24 22.96
N THR A 733 -33.33 36.23 21.85
CA THR A 733 -33.18 37.22 20.77
C THR A 733 -34.55 37.57 20.17
N GLU A 734 -34.62 38.69 19.48
CA GLU A 734 -35.83 39.15 18.79
C GLU A 734 -35.49 39.38 17.30
N ILE A 735 -36.23 38.73 16.40
CA ILE A 735 -36.14 38.88 14.96
C ILE A 735 -37.24 39.90 14.57
N ILE A 736 -36.82 41.06 14.09
CA ILE A 736 -37.66 42.20 13.76
C ILE A 736 -37.82 42.30 12.25
N LEU A 737 -39.04 42.38 11.78
CA LEU A 737 -39.40 42.57 10.37
C LEU A 737 -39.55 44.08 10.07
N ALA A 738 -38.79 44.59 9.09
CA ALA A 738 -38.90 46.00 8.71
C ALA A 738 -40.29 46.38 8.13
N LYS A 739 -40.97 45.41 7.54
CA LYS A 739 -42.35 45.50 7.10
C LYS A 739 -43.13 44.26 7.54
N PRO A 740 -44.28 44.40 8.22
CA PRO A 740 -45.09 43.24 8.56
C PRO A 740 -45.63 42.58 7.28
N GLU A 741 -45.15 41.38 6.98
CA GLU A 741 -45.60 40.56 5.85
C GLU A 741 -45.89 39.14 6.32
N ALA A 742 -46.98 38.53 5.79
CA ALA A 742 -47.23 37.12 6.05
C ALA A 742 -46.16 36.26 5.32
N GLY A 743 -45.70 35.21 6.00
CA GLY A 743 -44.70 34.35 5.41
C GLY A 743 -44.24 33.20 6.34
N ARG A 744 -43.13 32.66 6.07
CA ARG A 744 -42.54 31.55 6.81
C ARG A 744 -41.12 31.89 7.24
N LEU A 745 -40.85 31.81 8.53
CA LEU A 745 -39.51 31.95 9.10
C LEU A 745 -38.93 30.58 9.43
N THR A 746 -37.71 30.32 9.00
CA THR A 746 -36.95 29.13 9.35
C THR A 746 -35.56 29.52 9.85
N ILE A 747 -35.02 28.75 10.79
CA ILE A 747 -33.65 28.89 11.23
C ILE A 747 -32.91 27.58 10.99
N HIS A 748 -31.78 27.68 10.37
CA HIS A 748 -30.93 26.54 10.00
C HIS A 748 -29.63 26.58 10.79
N ASP A 749 -29.14 25.40 11.20
CA ASP A 749 -27.80 25.23 11.77
C ASP A 749 -26.72 25.23 10.66
N SER A 750 -25.48 25.09 11.04
CA SER A 750 -24.33 25.05 10.13
C SER A 750 -24.33 23.86 9.15
N THR A 751 -25.17 22.86 9.39
CA THR A 751 -25.34 21.70 8.49
C THR A 751 -26.54 21.88 7.53
N GLY A 752 -27.23 23.03 7.58
CA GLY A 752 -28.42 23.31 6.76
C GLY A 752 -29.72 22.70 7.31
N ARG A 753 -29.67 22.02 8.47
CA ARG A 753 -30.85 21.43 9.09
C ARG A 753 -31.74 22.52 9.71
N VAL A 754 -33.06 22.49 9.46
CA VAL A 754 -34.02 23.36 10.08
C VAL A 754 -34.14 23.01 11.57
N ILE A 755 -33.77 23.95 12.43
CA ILE A 755 -33.85 23.81 13.90
C ILE A 755 -34.98 24.63 14.52
N TYR A 756 -35.56 25.56 13.77
CA TYR A 756 -36.70 26.35 14.18
C TYR A 756 -37.57 26.70 12.98
N PHE A 757 -38.87 26.67 13.18
CA PHE A 757 -39.89 27.02 12.17
C PHE A 757 -41.02 27.82 12.82
N LYS A 758 -41.47 28.91 12.15
CA LYS A 758 -42.65 29.67 12.55
C LYS A 758 -43.34 30.28 11.32
N GLY A 759 -44.69 30.11 11.27
CA GLY A 759 -45.54 30.90 10.39
C GLY A 759 -45.65 32.33 10.94
N VAL A 760 -45.53 33.33 10.07
CA VAL A 760 -45.59 34.77 10.39
C VAL A 760 -46.83 35.35 9.72
N SER A 761 -47.62 36.09 10.48
CA SER A 761 -48.82 36.79 9.98
C SER A 761 -48.54 38.25 9.69
N THR A 762 -49.42 38.91 8.92
CA THR A 762 -49.29 40.33 8.58
C THR A 762 -49.39 41.30 9.79
N GLY A 763 -49.72 40.78 10.97
CA GLY A 763 -49.72 41.54 12.24
C GLY A 763 -48.43 41.44 13.01
N ASP A 764 -47.55 40.46 12.68
CA ASP A 764 -46.31 40.20 13.44
C ASP A 764 -45.24 41.20 13.00
N LYS A 765 -44.83 42.10 13.89
CA LYS A 765 -43.71 43.03 13.68
C LYS A 765 -42.38 42.44 14.12
N SER A 766 -42.42 41.51 15.06
CA SER A 766 -41.23 40.84 15.58
C SER A 766 -41.54 39.45 16.14
N ILE A 767 -40.51 38.63 16.25
CA ILE A 767 -40.58 37.25 16.73
C ILE A 767 -39.56 37.13 17.86
N ARG A 768 -40.02 37.01 19.10
CA ARG A 768 -39.16 36.71 20.24
C ARG A 768 -38.87 35.21 20.29
N MET A 769 -37.63 34.88 20.49
CA MET A 769 -37.16 33.50 20.48
C MET A 769 -36.25 33.21 21.67
N ASN A 770 -36.53 32.09 22.33
CA ASN A 770 -35.63 31.54 23.33
C ASN A 770 -34.56 30.73 22.62
N THR A 771 -33.31 31.11 22.83
CA THR A 771 -32.14 30.49 22.22
C THR A 771 -31.40 29.51 23.15
N SER A 772 -31.94 29.26 24.37
CA SER A 772 -31.28 28.40 25.37
C SER A 772 -30.99 26.97 24.88
N GLY A 773 -31.80 26.45 23.95
CA GLY A 773 -31.60 25.14 23.32
C GLY A 773 -30.62 25.12 22.14
N PHE A 774 -30.06 26.27 21.75
CA PHE A 774 -29.14 26.35 20.62
C PHE A 774 -27.67 26.28 21.14
N SER A 775 -26.82 25.56 20.47
CA SER A 775 -25.37 25.52 20.77
C SER A 775 -24.71 26.85 20.41
N ASN A 776 -23.54 27.17 21.02
CA ASN A 776 -22.74 28.30 20.54
C ASN A 776 -22.37 28.08 19.06
N GLY A 777 -22.53 29.12 18.24
CA GLY A 777 -22.30 29.05 16.82
C GLY A 777 -23.12 30.03 16.00
N SER A 778 -23.06 29.85 14.68
CA SER A 778 -23.73 30.67 13.69
C SER A 778 -24.92 29.93 13.09
N TYR A 779 -26.03 30.65 12.96
CA TYR A 779 -27.30 30.15 12.44
C TYR A 779 -27.84 31.07 11.34
N LEU A 780 -28.48 30.49 10.33
CA LEU A 780 -29.06 31.19 9.21
C LEU A 780 -30.58 31.38 9.45
N VAL A 781 -31.02 32.61 9.50
CA VAL A 781 -32.43 32.96 9.65
C VAL A 781 -33.00 33.33 8.28
N ASN A 782 -33.89 32.51 7.74
CA ASN A 782 -34.56 32.70 6.45
C ASN A 782 -36.03 33.09 6.67
N PHE A 783 -36.47 34.17 6.04
CA PHE A 783 -37.91 34.52 5.93
C PHE A 783 -38.32 34.49 4.46
N VAL A 784 -39.37 33.73 4.16
CA VAL A 784 -40.02 33.69 2.83
C VAL A 784 -41.40 34.28 2.94
N SER A 785 -41.65 35.42 2.26
CA SER A 785 -42.98 36.06 2.27
C SER A 785 -44.01 35.22 1.50
N ALA A 786 -45.29 35.47 1.72
CA ALA A 786 -46.38 34.83 1.00
C ALA A 786 -46.33 35.07 -0.54
N GLN A 787 -45.59 36.09 -1.00
CA GLN A 787 -45.34 36.40 -2.40
C GLN A 787 -44.03 35.77 -2.95
N GLY A 788 -43.36 34.90 -2.14
CA GLY A 788 -42.17 34.19 -2.58
C GLY A 788 -40.86 34.99 -2.47
N LYS A 789 -40.89 36.21 -1.90
CA LYS A 789 -39.62 36.95 -1.64
C LYS A 789 -38.88 36.32 -0.46
N LYS A 790 -37.60 36.14 -0.64
CA LYS A 790 -36.68 35.56 0.37
C LYS A 790 -35.85 36.67 1.01
N TYR A 791 -35.74 36.61 2.35
CA TYR A 791 -34.88 37.50 3.15
C TYR A 791 -34.08 36.65 4.12
N VAL A 792 -32.82 37.01 4.30
CA VAL A 792 -31.87 36.21 5.08
C VAL A 792 -31.13 37.10 6.07
N ALA A 793 -30.94 36.60 7.29
CA ALA A 793 -30.11 37.25 8.31
C ALA A 793 -29.31 36.20 9.10
N ARG A 794 -28.22 36.62 9.69
CA ARG A 794 -27.37 35.76 10.52
C ARG A 794 -27.70 35.98 12.01
N LEU A 795 -27.89 34.89 12.73
CA LEU A 795 -27.97 34.86 14.18
C LEU A 795 -26.72 34.21 14.76
N ILE A 796 -26.02 34.85 15.65
CA ILE A 796 -24.89 34.32 16.39
C ILE A 796 -25.30 34.00 17.82
N ILE A 797 -25.04 32.81 18.31
CA ILE A 797 -25.18 32.40 19.71
C ILE A 797 -23.80 32.37 20.35
N ALA A 798 -23.64 33.17 21.40
CA ALA A 798 -22.41 33.23 22.18
C ALA A 798 -22.76 33.26 23.67
N ARG A 799 -22.31 32.26 24.41
CA ARG A 799 -22.52 32.14 25.86
C ARG A 799 -21.21 32.04 26.59
#